data_3a13ad763380a477bb260558ec24ba7e
#
_entry.id   3a13ad763380a477bb260558ec24ba7e
#
_cell.length_a   1.000
_cell.length_b   1.000
_cell.length_c   1.000
_cell.angle_alpha   90.00
_cell.angle_beta   90.00
_cell.angle_gamma   90.00
#
_symmetry.space_group_name_H-M   'P 1'
#
loop_
_entity.id
_entity.type
_entity.pdbx_description
1 polymer ?
#
loop_
_entity_poly.entity_id
_entity_poly.type
_entity_poly.pdbx_seq_one_letter_code
_entity_poly.pdbx_strand_id
1 'polypeptide(L)'
;MSEFNPLIKFTLIISMLTIMISFTSCGENHNNEYIYTTEKLDITLEEKYAIPDNLYQGIIFPHSNDGINIYTISGNNQALVKIVSFAESTLISETNIYSPTRMAYGQILESPNGGFAYVAEKVVNTDEYGLKRCGADGSALPYDTGRHSFSLDSDLVVSDNGTIFALTDANKIAAFSETGPIWFANFPKDMKMSSGKDYKLWLGPDGDILFTYKALDPDGNMSYFSRLVDTENRRLGDAVQLPAFNGSPVWNAMPGHDMLYRTTVGLFAVDLVDGKTVPTQLLTWSDIGFVSSSVCDIIPISEETIYISVRDNTDPDATGVYLLRRTPLSASDEITYLSIAYDSGSPVSELRQLSEYAAKFNRTHDDVRVRFKPYSDAGLSAAELLAKDISAGKVPDIILFSDTMPYSTFSGFGMFVDLYGMMDGGTLTRGNLVSAVREPFEEDGKLFALSLGFNLKLLVPTGAGNVSDNSADALVSMINAHNGPLTALSTDKADVPEIAFLGDILPGLLEEYISDGECDFTDIAGVLKAVDGADIITTKQLHIADLQDGKILFDSVTMDRFADFIEEKYTIMGGGKVTSAYPDAGAVSVPRMTLAIPKKGKSPDSAFDFIEFCVSCQTEKLGNIDNQYDMQMLSGFPCTEAGLDALFGTLDRFYVQLSVSTKTDPLTGSEYESASSNYTRRETYDRFTAEYPDDFSDPDYIVPTMLTVSGDDIKEFRNLVSEAKVSSVCDSAINSIILEEASAYYSGARTAEDAAKFMTDRVRTRLQETK
;
A
#
# COMPACT_ATOMS: atom_id res chain seq x y z
N MET A 1 -30.00 46.44 -1.00
CA MET A 1 -29.34 45.77 0.12
C MET A 1 -30.25 45.86 1.31
N SER A 2 -31.09 44.85 1.51
CA SER A 2 -32.08 44.82 2.59
C SER A 2 -31.49 44.03 3.77
N GLU A 3 -31.53 44.65 4.92
CA GLU A 3 -31.10 44.12 6.20
C GLU A 3 -31.78 42.77 6.51
N PHE A 4 -30.98 41.74 6.67
CA PHE A 4 -31.46 40.45 7.19
C PHE A 4 -31.82 40.63 8.67
N ASN A 5 -33.05 40.29 8.99
CA ASN A 5 -33.64 40.39 10.34
C ASN A 5 -32.79 39.60 11.36
N PRO A 6 -32.35 40.18 12.48
CA PRO A 6 -31.50 39.54 13.49
C PRO A 6 -32.12 38.27 14.08
N LEU A 7 -33.47 38.11 14.02
CA LEU A 7 -34.16 36.91 14.48
C LEU A 7 -33.84 35.68 13.59
N ILE A 8 -33.64 35.90 12.28
CA ILE A 8 -33.29 34.83 11.33
C ILE A 8 -31.85 34.34 11.55
N LYS A 9 -30.91 35.28 11.88
CA LYS A 9 -29.54 34.91 12.26
C LYS A 9 -29.49 34.11 13.56
N PHE A 10 -30.33 34.44 14.54
CA PHE A 10 -30.39 33.71 15.81
C PHE A 10 -30.99 32.33 15.65
N THR A 11 -31.99 32.17 14.79
CA THR A 11 -32.63 30.87 14.48
C THR A 11 -31.65 29.96 13.64
N LEU A 12 -30.86 30.53 12.73
CA LEU A 12 -29.85 29.82 11.99
C LEU A 12 -28.69 29.31 12.89
N ILE A 13 -28.26 30.16 13.86
CA ILE A 13 -27.22 29.79 14.83
C ILE A 13 -27.75 28.70 15.78
N ILE A 14 -29.01 28.79 16.23
CA ILE A 14 -29.61 27.75 17.08
C ILE A 14 -29.84 26.44 16.30
N SER A 15 -30.23 26.49 15.02
CA SER A 15 -30.36 25.27 14.20
C SER A 15 -29.01 24.67 13.89
N MET A 16 -27.93 25.45 13.64
CA MET A 16 -26.57 24.90 13.54
C MET A 16 -26.06 24.35 14.87
N LEU A 17 -26.37 24.99 16.02
CA LEU A 17 -26.01 24.43 17.32
C LEU A 17 -26.81 23.14 17.65
N THR A 18 -28.06 23.08 17.25
CA THR A 18 -28.92 21.88 17.48
C THR A 18 -28.51 20.73 16.54
N ILE A 19 -28.03 21.03 15.33
CA ILE A 19 -27.43 20.05 14.43
C ILE A 19 -26.07 19.57 14.98
N MET A 20 -25.26 20.45 15.61
CA MET A 20 -24.02 20.04 16.30
C MET A 20 -24.27 19.15 17.53
N ILE A 21 -25.43 19.23 18.20
CA ILE A 21 -25.74 18.43 19.40
C ILE A 21 -26.34 17.05 19.02
N SER A 22 -26.86 16.87 17.79
CA SER A 22 -27.42 15.59 17.33
C SER A 22 -26.43 14.65 16.64
N PHE A 23 -25.14 15.04 16.51
CA PHE A 23 -24.07 14.19 15.97
C PHE A 23 -23.06 13.73 17.02
N THR A 24 -23.44 13.60 18.28
CA THR A 24 -22.63 12.96 19.32
C THR A 24 -22.89 11.45 19.39
N SER A 25 -22.82 10.77 18.28
CA SER A 25 -22.75 9.30 18.25
C SER A 25 -22.14 8.81 16.94
N CYS A 26 -20.99 9.36 16.56
CA CYS A 26 -20.06 8.64 15.69
C CYS A 26 -18.98 8.07 16.61
N GLY A 27 -18.81 6.76 16.56
CA GLY A 27 -18.04 5.93 17.45
C GLY A 27 -16.85 6.63 18.10
N GLU A 28 -16.93 6.78 19.42
CA GLU A 28 -15.73 7.00 20.21
C GLU A 28 -14.76 5.89 19.81
N ASN A 29 -13.64 6.22 19.21
CA ASN A 29 -12.57 5.29 18.99
C ASN A 29 -12.15 4.77 20.36
N HIS A 30 -12.66 3.59 20.76
CA HIS A 30 -12.32 2.92 22.00
C HIS A 30 -10.83 2.51 22.11
N ASN A 31 -10.04 2.77 21.06
CA ASN A 31 -8.62 2.42 20.97
C ASN A 31 -7.70 3.12 22.00
N ASN A 32 -8.18 4.14 22.72
CA ASN A 32 -7.37 4.80 23.76
C ASN A 32 -7.47 4.14 25.14
N GLU A 33 -8.37 3.17 25.32
CA GLU A 33 -8.61 2.54 26.62
C GLU A 33 -7.96 1.14 26.76
N TYR A 34 -7.48 0.57 25.66
CA TYR A 34 -6.97 -0.81 25.61
C TYR A 34 -5.71 -0.93 24.80
N ILE A 35 -4.89 -1.91 25.17
CA ILE A 35 -3.74 -2.37 24.40
C ILE A 35 -3.86 -3.88 24.20
N TYR A 36 -3.20 -4.41 23.18
CA TYR A 36 -2.96 -5.84 23.08
C TYR A 36 -1.57 -6.17 23.61
N THR A 37 -1.52 -7.07 24.56
CA THR A 37 -0.27 -7.71 25.03
C THR A 37 -0.04 -8.96 24.21
N THR A 38 1.23 -9.29 23.96
CA THR A 38 1.65 -10.45 23.18
C THR A 38 2.25 -11.51 24.09
N GLU A 39 1.82 -12.75 23.93
CA GLU A 39 2.41 -13.93 24.56
C GLU A 39 2.81 -14.91 23.45
N LYS A 40 4.11 -15.17 23.29
CA LYS A 40 4.59 -16.19 22.35
C LYS A 40 4.27 -17.57 22.93
N LEU A 41 3.57 -18.40 22.16
CA LEU A 41 3.28 -19.76 22.57
C LEU A 41 4.56 -20.59 22.56
N ASP A 42 4.83 -21.30 23.66
CA ASP A 42 5.96 -22.22 23.74
C ASP A 42 5.63 -23.51 22.96
N ILE A 43 6.00 -23.48 21.69
CA ILE A 43 5.89 -24.63 20.82
C ILE A 43 7.27 -25.28 20.77
N THR A 44 7.54 -26.23 21.67
CA THR A 44 8.78 -27.00 21.63
C THR A 44 8.76 -27.92 20.42
N LEU A 45 9.16 -27.38 19.27
CA LEU A 45 9.38 -28.16 18.06
C LEU A 45 10.74 -28.86 18.21
N GLU A 46 10.76 -30.20 18.19
CA GLU A 46 12.02 -30.91 18.04
C GLU A 46 12.72 -30.40 16.75
N GLU A 47 14.05 -30.22 16.76
CA GLU A 47 14.85 -29.68 15.64
C GLU A 47 14.58 -30.29 14.24
N LYS A 48 13.94 -31.45 14.19
CA LYS A 48 13.55 -32.13 12.94
C LYS A 48 12.26 -31.62 12.29
N TYR A 49 11.50 -30.74 12.95
CA TYR A 49 10.29 -30.11 12.42
C TYR A 49 10.61 -28.69 11.95
N ALA A 50 11.12 -28.55 10.74
CA ALA A 50 11.25 -27.25 10.12
C ALA A 50 9.88 -26.83 9.55
N ILE A 51 9.46 -25.58 9.79
CA ILE A 51 8.37 -24.95 9.03
C ILE A 51 8.86 -24.88 7.58
N PRO A 52 8.21 -25.52 6.61
CA PRO A 52 8.68 -25.51 5.23
C PRO A 52 8.68 -24.09 4.67
N ASP A 53 9.75 -23.69 4.00
CA ASP A 53 9.93 -22.37 3.41
C ASP A 53 8.85 -21.93 2.43
N ASN A 54 8.02 -22.85 1.94
CA ASN A 54 7.04 -22.67 0.87
C ASN A 54 5.58 -22.79 1.34
N LEU A 55 5.29 -23.01 2.62
CA LEU A 55 3.90 -23.03 3.12
C LEU A 55 3.45 -21.63 3.51
N TYR A 56 2.92 -20.91 2.54
CA TYR A 56 2.37 -19.56 2.69
C TYR A 56 0.95 -19.52 3.29
N GLN A 57 0.32 -20.66 3.55
CA GLN A 57 -1.07 -20.73 4.02
C GLN A 57 -1.25 -21.75 5.13
N GLY A 58 -1.88 -21.31 6.24
CA GLY A 58 -2.50 -22.21 7.18
C GLY A 58 -1.57 -22.93 8.15
N ILE A 59 -0.70 -22.22 8.86
CA ILE A 59 0.05 -22.78 10.00
C ILE A 59 -0.87 -22.93 11.18
N ILE A 60 -1.85 -22.05 11.35
CA ILE A 60 -2.82 -22.09 12.43
C ILE A 60 -4.25 -22.13 11.90
N PHE A 61 -5.13 -22.79 12.62
CA PHE A 61 -6.56 -22.85 12.33
C PHE A 61 -7.37 -23.00 13.62
N PRO A 62 -8.66 -22.61 13.63
CA PRO A 62 -9.48 -22.66 14.83
C PRO A 62 -9.58 -24.07 15.45
N HIS A 63 -9.63 -24.11 16.78
CA HIS A 63 -9.94 -25.30 17.58
C HIS A 63 -11.35 -25.19 18.16
N SER A 64 -12.04 -26.31 18.31
CA SER A 64 -13.45 -26.39 18.74
C SER A 64 -13.74 -25.82 20.14
N ASN A 65 -12.74 -25.54 20.96
CA ASN A 65 -12.85 -25.00 22.32
C ASN A 65 -12.23 -23.60 22.46
N ASP A 66 -12.56 -22.69 21.56
CA ASP A 66 -12.06 -21.30 21.58
C ASP A 66 -10.51 -21.19 21.60
N GLY A 67 -9.86 -22.15 20.96
CA GLY A 67 -8.42 -22.23 20.86
C GLY A 67 -7.95 -22.30 19.42
N ILE A 68 -6.70 -22.73 19.24
CA ILE A 68 -6.09 -22.94 17.92
C ILE A 68 -5.42 -24.30 17.82
N ASN A 69 -5.37 -24.78 16.60
CA ASN A 69 -4.54 -25.89 16.18
C ASN A 69 -3.37 -25.34 15.37
N ILE A 70 -2.17 -25.82 15.66
CA ILE A 70 -0.94 -25.49 14.93
C ILE A 70 -0.44 -26.75 14.28
N TYR A 71 -0.20 -26.75 12.97
CA TYR A 71 0.41 -27.90 12.34
C TYR A 71 1.82 -27.61 11.86
N THR A 72 2.67 -28.62 11.93
CA THR A 72 4.04 -28.60 11.47
C THR A 72 4.35 -29.83 10.65
N ILE A 73 5.22 -29.69 9.64
CA ILE A 73 5.58 -30.79 8.72
C ILE A 73 7.04 -31.15 8.90
N SER A 74 7.33 -32.43 9.09
CA SER A 74 8.71 -32.94 9.18
C SER A 74 9.39 -33.02 7.81
N GLY A 75 10.61 -32.48 7.69
CA GLY A 75 11.39 -32.42 6.44
C GLY A 75 12.08 -33.70 5.96
N ASN A 76 12.09 -34.78 6.73
CA ASN A 76 12.79 -36.03 6.37
C ASN A 76 11.86 -36.99 5.65
N ASN A 77 12.07 -37.27 4.37
CA ASN A 77 11.52 -38.31 3.46
C ASN A 77 10.19 -39.05 3.81
N GLN A 78 9.65 -38.80 5.01
CA GLN A 78 8.37 -39.27 5.51
C GLN A 78 7.61 -38.02 6.01
N ALA A 79 6.50 -37.70 5.37
CA ALA A 79 5.70 -36.55 5.78
C ALA A 79 4.93 -36.92 7.06
N LEU A 80 5.44 -36.45 8.18
CA LEU A 80 4.72 -36.41 9.43
C LEU A 80 4.17 -35.00 9.61
N VAL A 81 2.86 -34.88 9.72
CA VAL A 81 2.20 -33.66 10.18
C VAL A 81 1.94 -33.81 11.66
N LYS A 82 2.50 -32.94 12.46
CA LYS A 82 2.17 -32.81 13.88
C LYS A 82 1.18 -31.67 14.04
N ILE A 83 0.06 -31.95 14.67
CA ILE A 83 -0.96 -30.95 15.05
C ILE A 83 -0.90 -30.80 16.57
N VAL A 84 -0.73 -29.57 17.01
CA VAL A 84 -0.67 -29.21 18.44
C VAL A 84 -1.81 -28.26 18.73
N SER A 85 -2.66 -28.61 19.68
CA SER A 85 -3.85 -27.84 20.03
C SER A 85 -3.61 -27.06 21.32
N PHE A 86 -3.99 -25.78 21.30
CA PHE A 86 -3.89 -24.87 22.44
C PHE A 86 -5.27 -24.28 22.75
N ALA A 87 -5.59 -24.18 24.04
CA ALA A 87 -6.58 -23.25 24.53
C ALA A 87 -5.86 -22.19 25.34
N GLU A 88 -6.03 -20.94 24.97
CA GLU A 88 -5.19 -19.85 25.45
C GLU A 88 -3.69 -20.18 25.22
N SER A 89 -2.84 -20.12 26.24
CA SER A 89 -1.44 -20.55 26.17
C SER A 89 -1.19 -21.97 26.65
N THR A 90 -2.26 -22.73 26.94
CA THR A 90 -2.15 -24.09 27.49
C THR A 90 -2.24 -25.16 26.40
N LEU A 91 -1.25 -26.02 26.32
CA LEU A 91 -1.25 -27.20 25.45
C LEU A 91 -2.39 -28.15 25.87
N ILE A 92 -3.30 -28.47 24.94
CA ILE A 92 -4.43 -29.38 25.19
C ILE A 92 -4.12 -30.78 24.67
N SER A 93 -3.65 -30.90 23.43
CA SER A 93 -3.43 -32.18 22.76
C SER A 93 -2.35 -32.12 21.69
N GLU A 94 -1.82 -33.28 21.37
CA GLU A 94 -0.93 -33.48 20.21
C GLU A 94 -1.44 -34.64 19.36
N THR A 95 -1.55 -34.43 18.05
CA THR A 95 -1.97 -35.45 17.08
C THR A 95 -0.94 -35.54 15.96
N ASN A 96 -0.59 -36.75 15.57
CA ASN A 96 0.36 -37.00 14.48
C ASN A 96 -0.35 -37.67 13.31
N ILE A 97 -0.34 -37.02 12.14
CA ILE A 97 -0.80 -37.61 10.88
C ILE A 97 0.42 -38.16 10.15
N TYR A 98 0.48 -39.46 9.98
CA TYR A 98 1.58 -40.13 9.32
C TYR A 98 1.24 -40.49 7.89
N SER A 99 2.11 -40.16 6.93
CA SER A 99 2.05 -40.63 5.57
C SER A 99 3.30 -41.42 5.22
N PRO A 100 3.20 -42.62 4.63
CA PRO A 100 4.38 -43.41 4.19
C PRO A 100 5.10 -42.78 2.99
N THR A 101 4.49 -41.79 2.34
CA THR A 101 5.03 -41.07 1.20
C THR A 101 5.04 -39.57 1.48
N ARG A 102 5.98 -38.83 0.89
CA ARG A 102 6.06 -37.39 1.00
C ARG A 102 4.81 -36.74 0.39
N MET A 103 4.05 -36.01 1.22
CA MET A 103 2.83 -35.33 0.81
C MET A 103 3.02 -33.82 0.99
N ALA A 104 2.40 -33.03 0.11
CA ALA A 104 2.09 -31.63 0.38
C ALA A 104 0.70 -31.55 1.00
N TYR A 105 0.48 -30.64 1.94
CA TYR A 105 -0.78 -30.47 2.64
C TYR A 105 -1.32 -29.07 2.37
N GLY A 106 -2.61 -29.00 2.02
CA GLY A 106 -3.37 -27.75 1.97
C GLY A 106 -3.99 -27.43 3.32
N GLN A 107 -5.20 -26.88 3.30
CA GLN A 107 -5.93 -26.53 4.51
C GLN A 107 -6.25 -27.77 5.36
N ILE A 108 -6.03 -27.67 6.68
CA ILE A 108 -6.37 -28.68 7.66
C ILE A 108 -7.40 -28.08 8.60
N LEU A 109 -8.51 -28.79 8.85
CA LEU A 109 -9.57 -28.34 9.75
C LEU A 109 -9.94 -29.43 10.75
N GLU A 110 -10.28 -29.04 11.97
CA GLU A 110 -10.81 -29.94 12.97
C GLU A 110 -12.28 -30.27 12.70
N SER A 111 -12.64 -31.52 12.94
CA SER A 111 -14.02 -31.97 12.93
C SER A 111 -14.59 -31.95 14.35
N PRO A 112 -15.87 -31.63 14.58
CA PRO A 112 -16.48 -31.62 15.90
C PRO A 112 -16.33 -32.92 16.67
N ASN A 113 -16.07 -34.03 15.97
CA ASN A 113 -15.85 -35.35 16.57
C ASN A 113 -14.37 -35.60 16.98
N GLY A 114 -13.51 -34.54 16.95
CA GLY A 114 -12.12 -34.60 17.37
C GLY A 114 -11.13 -35.16 16.36
N GLY A 115 -11.56 -35.44 15.12
CA GLY A 115 -10.66 -35.79 14.01
C GLY A 115 -10.41 -34.60 13.09
N PHE A 116 -9.67 -34.81 11.99
CA PHE A 116 -9.31 -33.73 11.05
C PHE A 116 -9.72 -34.08 9.62
N ALA A 117 -10.14 -33.05 8.88
CA ALA A 117 -10.31 -33.07 7.43
C ALA A 117 -9.22 -32.22 6.78
N TYR A 118 -8.61 -32.68 5.72
CA TYR A 118 -7.51 -31.96 5.06
C TYR A 118 -7.39 -32.34 3.58
N VAL A 119 -6.79 -31.47 2.79
CA VAL A 119 -6.38 -31.74 1.42
C VAL A 119 -4.90 -32.11 1.43
N ALA A 120 -4.54 -33.16 0.72
CA ALA A 120 -3.17 -33.60 0.58
C ALA A 120 -2.87 -34.07 -0.84
N GLU A 121 -1.66 -33.78 -1.32
CA GLU A 121 -1.15 -34.17 -2.64
C GLU A 121 0.21 -34.85 -2.51
N LYS A 122 0.43 -35.91 -3.28
CA LYS A 122 1.72 -36.60 -3.32
C LYS A 122 2.74 -35.79 -4.12
N VAL A 123 3.91 -35.54 -3.55
CA VAL A 123 4.96 -34.69 -4.17
C VAL A 123 5.64 -35.34 -5.37
N VAL A 124 5.62 -36.67 -5.47
CA VAL A 124 6.26 -37.44 -6.57
C VAL A 124 5.28 -38.51 -7.05
N ASN A 125 4.88 -38.46 -8.31
CA ASN A 125 3.84 -39.32 -8.94
C ASN A 125 2.42 -39.07 -8.39
N THR A 126 1.64 -38.32 -9.15
CA THR A 126 0.41 -37.60 -8.79
C THR A 126 -0.86 -38.45 -8.61
N ASP A 127 -0.80 -39.71 -8.19
CA ASP A 127 -1.99 -40.55 -8.09
C ASP A 127 -2.71 -40.54 -6.72
N GLU A 128 -2.17 -39.81 -5.73
CA GLU A 128 -2.74 -39.70 -4.39
C GLU A 128 -2.91 -38.24 -3.98
N TYR A 129 -3.93 -37.61 -4.46
CA TYR A 129 -4.34 -36.27 -4.01
C TYR A 129 -5.83 -36.24 -3.70
N GLY A 130 -6.25 -35.24 -2.93
CA GLY A 130 -7.64 -34.99 -2.65
C GLY A 130 -7.97 -34.79 -1.18
N LEU A 131 -9.27 -34.72 -0.90
CA LEU A 131 -9.80 -34.56 0.45
C LEU A 131 -9.58 -35.87 1.25
N LYS A 132 -9.01 -35.73 2.45
CA LYS A 132 -8.67 -36.82 3.36
C LYS A 132 -9.30 -36.57 4.74
N ARG A 133 -9.43 -37.62 5.54
CA ARG A 133 -9.80 -37.54 6.96
C ARG A 133 -8.92 -38.41 7.83
N CYS A 134 -8.75 -37.99 9.08
CA CYS A 134 -8.16 -38.81 10.13
C CYS A 134 -8.94 -38.71 11.42
N GLY A 135 -8.78 -39.71 12.29
CA GLY A 135 -9.30 -39.68 13.64
C GLY A 135 -8.51 -38.73 14.56
N ALA A 136 -8.97 -38.55 15.80
CA ALA A 136 -8.27 -37.74 16.80
C ALA A 136 -6.88 -38.31 17.14
N ASP A 137 -6.64 -39.59 16.93
CA ASP A 137 -5.35 -40.24 17.10
C ASP A 137 -4.43 -40.14 15.85
N GLY A 138 -4.87 -39.41 14.82
CA GLY A 138 -4.15 -39.26 13.55
C GLY A 138 -4.28 -40.46 12.60
N SER A 139 -4.99 -41.51 12.99
CA SER A 139 -5.19 -42.69 12.11
C SER A 139 -6.02 -42.30 10.87
N ALA A 140 -5.54 -42.70 9.66
CA ALA A 140 -6.25 -42.44 8.42
C ALA A 140 -7.61 -43.11 8.41
N LEU A 141 -8.66 -42.38 8.09
CA LEU A 141 -10.02 -42.88 7.92
C LEU A 141 -10.32 -43.10 6.45
N PRO A 142 -10.98 -44.23 6.10
CA PRO A 142 -11.48 -44.45 4.73
C PRO A 142 -12.42 -43.31 4.35
N TYR A 143 -12.17 -42.68 3.20
CA TYR A 143 -12.96 -41.57 2.74
C TYR A 143 -13.17 -41.61 1.22
N ASP A 144 -14.43 -41.64 0.80
CA ASP A 144 -14.78 -41.62 -0.61
C ASP A 144 -15.11 -40.18 -1.04
N THR A 145 -14.27 -39.61 -1.90
CA THR A 145 -14.51 -38.28 -2.49
C THR A 145 -15.33 -38.32 -3.78
N GLY A 146 -15.76 -39.50 -4.20
CA GLY A 146 -16.44 -39.72 -5.46
C GLY A 146 -15.53 -39.42 -6.65
N ARG A 147 -16.06 -38.77 -7.70
CA ARG A 147 -15.32 -38.39 -8.91
C ARG A 147 -14.79 -36.95 -8.89
N HIS A 148 -14.72 -36.35 -7.72
CA HIS A 148 -14.32 -34.94 -7.59
C HIS A 148 -12.84 -34.84 -7.23
N SER A 149 -12.15 -33.94 -7.91
CA SER A 149 -10.76 -33.58 -7.64
C SER A 149 -10.67 -32.31 -6.77
N PHE A 150 -9.62 -32.24 -5.98
CA PHE A 150 -9.30 -31.14 -5.09
C PHE A 150 -7.83 -30.80 -5.25
N SER A 151 -7.50 -29.54 -5.28
CA SER A 151 -6.11 -29.04 -5.23
C SER A 151 -5.72 -28.62 -3.81
N LEU A 152 -4.44 -28.38 -3.58
CA LEU A 152 -3.96 -27.87 -2.29
C LEU A 152 -4.58 -26.51 -1.92
N ASP A 153 -5.00 -25.75 -2.93
CA ASP A 153 -5.66 -24.45 -2.76
C ASP A 153 -7.19 -24.56 -2.55
N SER A 154 -7.73 -25.79 -2.49
CA SER A 154 -9.16 -25.96 -2.27
C SER A 154 -9.55 -25.54 -0.86
N ASP A 155 -10.52 -24.64 -0.75
CA ASP A 155 -11.05 -24.20 0.54
C ASP A 155 -11.90 -25.31 1.16
N LEU A 156 -11.74 -25.48 2.46
CA LEU A 156 -12.54 -26.38 3.30
C LEU A 156 -13.25 -25.57 4.39
N VAL A 157 -14.47 -26.00 4.74
CA VAL A 157 -15.22 -25.54 5.92
C VAL A 157 -15.86 -26.77 6.57
N VAL A 158 -15.81 -26.84 7.89
CA VAL A 158 -16.50 -27.88 8.66
C VAL A 158 -17.60 -27.21 9.48
N SER A 159 -18.84 -27.64 9.27
CA SER A 159 -19.99 -27.16 10.07
C SER A 159 -20.09 -27.86 11.41
N ASP A 160 -20.84 -27.30 12.33
CA ASP A 160 -21.05 -27.83 13.70
C ASP A 160 -21.56 -29.27 13.74
N ASN A 161 -22.27 -29.70 12.71
CA ASN A 161 -22.76 -31.09 12.60
C ASN A 161 -21.74 -32.06 11.97
N GLY A 162 -20.49 -31.57 11.69
CA GLY A 162 -19.42 -32.37 11.10
C GLY A 162 -19.50 -32.53 9.57
N THR A 163 -20.41 -31.84 8.89
CA THR A 163 -20.44 -31.84 7.43
C THR A 163 -19.26 -30.99 6.90
N ILE A 164 -18.49 -31.55 6.01
CA ILE A 164 -17.35 -30.89 5.35
C ILE A 164 -17.86 -30.27 4.05
N PHE A 165 -17.62 -28.99 3.87
CA PHE A 165 -17.86 -28.28 2.62
C PHE A 165 -16.51 -27.96 1.97
N ALA A 166 -16.41 -28.18 0.67
CA ALA A 166 -15.16 -27.98 -0.07
C ALA A 166 -15.43 -27.36 -1.44
N LEU A 167 -14.50 -26.54 -1.90
CA LEU A 167 -14.42 -26.11 -3.30
C LEU A 167 -13.68 -27.18 -4.10
N THR A 168 -14.30 -27.63 -5.19
CA THR A 168 -13.66 -28.60 -6.12
C THR A 168 -12.97 -27.87 -7.26
N ASP A 169 -12.00 -28.52 -7.92
CA ASP A 169 -11.33 -28.01 -9.12
C ASP A 169 -12.30 -27.74 -10.30
N ALA A 170 -13.51 -28.29 -10.24
CA ALA A 170 -14.56 -28.06 -11.23
C ALA A 170 -15.46 -26.84 -10.92
N ASN A 171 -15.02 -25.93 -10.04
CA ASN A 171 -15.79 -24.75 -9.61
C ASN A 171 -17.20 -25.11 -9.07
N LYS A 172 -17.24 -26.08 -8.16
CA LYS A 172 -18.44 -26.49 -7.46
C LYS A 172 -18.22 -26.48 -5.96
N ILE A 173 -19.26 -26.25 -5.22
CA ILE A 173 -19.29 -26.51 -3.78
C ILE A 173 -19.78 -27.95 -3.58
N ALA A 174 -19.02 -28.71 -2.84
CA ALA A 174 -19.33 -30.09 -2.48
C ALA A 174 -19.54 -30.20 -0.99
N ALA A 175 -20.57 -30.92 -0.56
CA ALA A 175 -20.80 -31.27 0.83
C ALA A 175 -20.57 -32.77 1.05
N PHE A 176 -19.84 -33.09 2.13
CA PHE A 176 -19.44 -34.44 2.48
C PHE A 176 -19.84 -34.77 3.90
N SER A 177 -20.35 -36.00 4.09
CA SER A 177 -20.54 -36.60 5.43
C SER A 177 -19.23 -37.22 5.92
N GLU A 178 -19.28 -37.92 7.05
CA GLU A 178 -18.13 -38.68 7.57
C GLU A 178 -17.67 -39.82 6.63
N THR A 179 -18.50 -40.28 5.71
CA THR A 179 -18.18 -41.44 4.84
C THR A 179 -18.08 -41.10 3.37
N GLY A 180 -18.52 -39.91 2.93
CA GLY A 180 -18.47 -39.56 1.51
C GLY A 180 -19.43 -38.45 1.11
N PRO A 181 -19.60 -38.23 -0.19
CA PRO A 181 -20.32 -37.08 -0.73
C PRO A 181 -21.82 -37.14 -0.41
N ILE A 182 -22.38 -35.97 -0.04
CA ILE A 182 -23.80 -35.80 0.20
C ILE A 182 -24.47 -35.14 -1.02
N TRP A 183 -23.93 -34.01 -1.49
CA TRP A 183 -24.42 -33.24 -2.64
C TRP A 183 -23.39 -32.31 -3.22
N PHE A 184 -23.72 -31.74 -4.40
CA PHE A 184 -22.90 -30.77 -5.12
C PHE A 184 -23.74 -29.63 -5.65
N ALA A 185 -23.25 -28.41 -5.55
CA ALA A 185 -23.84 -27.22 -6.15
C ALA A 185 -22.89 -26.61 -7.19
N ASN A 186 -23.44 -26.29 -8.36
CA ASN A 186 -22.71 -25.53 -9.37
C ASN A 186 -22.77 -24.02 -9.03
N PHE A 187 -21.75 -23.29 -9.47
CA PHE A 187 -21.81 -21.84 -9.42
C PHE A 187 -22.93 -21.30 -10.33
N PRO A 188 -23.63 -20.25 -9.90
CA PRO A 188 -24.66 -19.61 -10.74
C PRO A 188 -24.04 -19.09 -12.05
N LYS A 189 -24.79 -19.23 -13.16
CA LYS A 189 -24.31 -18.83 -14.51
C LYS A 189 -24.15 -17.31 -14.69
N ASP A 190 -24.83 -16.54 -13.87
CA ASP A 190 -24.81 -15.07 -13.83
C ASP A 190 -23.62 -14.52 -13.05
N MET A 191 -22.86 -15.38 -12.39
CA MET A 191 -21.72 -15.01 -11.57
C MET A 191 -20.52 -14.67 -12.49
N LYS A 192 -20.28 -13.39 -12.70
CA LYS A 192 -19.11 -12.86 -13.44
C LYS A 192 -17.95 -12.68 -12.46
N MET A 193 -17.20 -13.74 -12.20
CA MET A 193 -15.99 -13.66 -11.41
C MET A 193 -14.87 -12.97 -12.21
N SER A 194 -13.98 -12.28 -11.52
CA SER A 194 -12.71 -11.82 -12.11
C SER A 194 -11.89 -13.01 -12.60
N SER A 195 -10.96 -12.79 -13.53
CA SER A 195 -10.16 -13.85 -14.16
C SER A 195 -9.17 -14.56 -13.22
N GLY A 196 -9.12 -14.18 -11.93
CA GLY A 196 -8.28 -14.77 -10.88
C GLY A 196 -9.07 -15.70 -9.95
N LYS A 197 -8.36 -16.42 -9.06
CA LYS A 197 -8.96 -17.22 -7.97
C LYS A 197 -9.40 -16.31 -6.79
N ASP A 198 -10.12 -15.22 -7.08
CA ASP A 198 -10.60 -14.24 -6.07
C ASP A 198 -11.93 -14.70 -5.48
N TYR A 199 -11.96 -15.92 -4.98
CA TYR A 199 -13.13 -16.48 -4.26
C TYR A 199 -12.68 -17.28 -3.05
N LYS A 200 -13.57 -17.37 -2.04
CA LYS A 200 -13.32 -18.07 -0.77
C LYS A 200 -14.59 -18.75 -0.27
N LEU A 201 -14.44 -19.97 0.24
CA LEU A 201 -15.44 -20.64 1.07
C LEU A 201 -15.01 -20.53 2.53
N TRP A 202 -15.86 -19.97 3.41
CA TRP A 202 -15.50 -19.70 4.78
C TRP A 202 -16.72 -19.75 5.72
N LEU A 203 -16.47 -19.83 7.03
CA LEU A 203 -17.50 -19.76 8.06
C LEU A 203 -17.69 -18.29 8.44
N GLY A 204 -18.88 -17.76 8.21
CA GLY A 204 -19.25 -16.39 8.55
C GLY A 204 -19.46 -16.17 10.05
N PRO A 205 -19.70 -14.91 10.47
CA PRO A 205 -19.84 -14.54 11.89
C PRO A 205 -20.96 -15.29 12.63
N ASP A 206 -22.05 -15.59 11.95
CA ASP A 206 -23.22 -16.29 12.51
C ASP A 206 -23.13 -17.83 12.44
N GLY A 207 -21.95 -18.35 12.04
CA GLY A 207 -21.73 -19.78 11.80
C GLY A 207 -22.28 -20.29 10.46
N ASP A 208 -22.76 -19.40 9.62
CA ASP A 208 -23.23 -19.69 8.27
C ASP A 208 -22.07 -19.97 7.32
N ILE A 209 -22.26 -20.90 6.39
CA ILE A 209 -21.26 -21.18 5.37
C ILE A 209 -21.45 -20.21 4.22
N LEU A 210 -20.43 -19.39 3.99
CA LEU A 210 -20.44 -18.33 3.00
C LEU A 210 -19.48 -18.65 1.84
N PHE A 211 -19.96 -18.40 0.62
CA PHE A 211 -19.14 -18.37 -0.57
C PHE A 211 -18.97 -16.93 -1.03
N THR A 212 -17.76 -16.40 -0.91
CA THR A 212 -17.42 -15.02 -1.24
C THR A 212 -16.57 -14.97 -2.49
N TYR A 213 -16.80 -13.98 -3.35
CA TYR A 213 -16.09 -13.78 -4.61
C TYR A 213 -15.99 -12.29 -4.94
N LYS A 214 -15.02 -11.94 -5.77
CA LYS A 214 -14.80 -10.56 -6.23
C LYS A 214 -15.44 -10.36 -7.60
N ALA A 215 -16.22 -9.30 -7.75
CA ALA A 215 -16.90 -8.93 -8.98
C ALA A 215 -17.08 -7.41 -9.08
N LEU A 216 -17.43 -6.94 -10.28
CA LEU A 216 -17.81 -5.53 -10.47
C LEU A 216 -19.16 -5.26 -9.81
N ASP A 217 -19.23 -4.21 -9.01
CA ASP A 217 -20.47 -3.68 -8.47
C ASP A 217 -21.24 -2.87 -9.55
N PRO A 218 -22.47 -2.40 -9.27
CA PRO A 218 -23.25 -1.61 -10.21
C PRO A 218 -22.58 -0.30 -10.67
N ASP A 219 -21.66 0.23 -9.87
CA ASP A 219 -20.92 1.46 -10.15
C ASP A 219 -19.60 1.18 -10.92
N GLY A 220 -19.32 -0.09 -11.24
CA GLY A 220 -18.15 -0.52 -11.99
C GLY A 220 -16.87 -0.71 -11.14
N ASN A 221 -16.97 -0.67 -9.81
CA ASN A 221 -15.85 -0.91 -8.92
C ASN A 221 -15.73 -2.40 -8.57
N MET A 222 -14.51 -2.86 -8.32
CA MET A 222 -14.28 -4.22 -7.86
C MET A 222 -14.64 -4.35 -6.36
N SER A 223 -15.68 -5.15 -6.06
CA SER A 223 -16.19 -5.36 -4.72
C SER A 223 -16.29 -6.85 -4.38
N TYR A 224 -16.28 -7.18 -3.10
CA TYR A 224 -16.56 -8.54 -2.63
C TYR A 224 -18.06 -8.75 -2.45
N PHE A 225 -18.55 -9.90 -2.91
CA PHE A 225 -19.91 -10.36 -2.76
C PHE A 225 -19.91 -11.70 -2.07
N SER A 226 -20.83 -11.88 -1.14
CA SER A 226 -21.03 -13.14 -0.42
C SER A 226 -22.38 -13.75 -0.76
N ARG A 227 -22.43 -15.08 -0.79
CA ARG A 227 -23.65 -15.87 -0.95
C ARG A 227 -23.70 -16.94 0.12
N LEU A 228 -24.84 -17.05 0.79
CA LEU A 228 -25.09 -18.14 1.72
C LEU A 228 -25.11 -19.48 0.97
N VAL A 229 -24.44 -20.48 1.50
CA VAL A 229 -24.57 -21.86 1.03
C VAL A 229 -25.83 -22.45 1.65
N ASP A 230 -26.92 -22.46 0.89
CA ASP A 230 -28.19 -23.03 1.30
C ASP A 230 -28.10 -24.58 1.29
N THR A 231 -27.83 -25.13 2.46
CA THR A 231 -27.59 -26.56 2.64
C THR A 231 -28.88 -27.40 2.47
N GLU A 232 -30.05 -26.83 2.73
CA GLU A 232 -31.33 -27.49 2.57
C GLU A 232 -31.71 -27.61 1.10
N ASN A 233 -31.59 -26.52 0.34
CA ASN A 233 -31.95 -26.49 -1.07
C ASN A 233 -30.75 -26.82 -2.00
N ARG A 234 -29.55 -27.02 -1.44
CA ARG A 234 -28.31 -27.42 -2.14
C ARG A 234 -27.92 -26.46 -3.24
N ARG A 235 -27.92 -25.16 -2.92
CA ARG A 235 -27.66 -24.08 -3.85
C ARG A 235 -26.96 -22.91 -3.16
N LEU A 236 -26.47 -21.97 -3.95
CA LEU A 236 -26.05 -20.66 -3.47
C LEU A 236 -27.28 -19.73 -3.41
N GLY A 237 -27.41 -19.00 -2.33
CA GLY A 237 -28.38 -17.93 -2.13
C GLY A 237 -28.12 -16.71 -2.98
N ASP A 238 -28.86 -15.63 -2.72
CA ASP A 238 -28.66 -14.36 -3.40
C ASP A 238 -27.31 -13.70 -3.00
N ALA A 239 -26.77 -12.87 -3.88
CA ALA A 239 -25.53 -12.17 -3.61
C ALA A 239 -25.78 -10.96 -2.68
N VAL A 240 -24.97 -10.83 -1.65
CA VAL A 240 -24.91 -9.68 -0.77
C VAL A 240 -23.54 -9.04 -0.91
N GLN A 241 -23.48 -7.74 -1.17
CA GLN A 241 -22.22 -7.02 -1.21
C GLN A 241 -21.67 -6.88 0.21
N LEU A 242 -20.38 -7.19 0.38
CA LEU A 242 -19.68 -7.01 1.65
C LEU A 242 -19.19 -5.57 1.80
N PRO A 243 -18.94 -5.11 3.04
CA PRO A 243 -18.38 -3.79 3.29
C PRO A 243 -17.09 -3.60 2.51
N ALA A 244 -16.96 -2.50 1.76
CA ALA A 244 -15.73 -2.17 1.06
C ALA A 244 -14.75 -1.48 2.02
N PHE A 245 -13.52 -1.99 2.09
CA PHE A 245 -12.46 -1.38 2.89
C PHE A 245 -11.09 -1.54 2.22
N ASN A 246 -10.18 -0.59 2.46
CA ASN A 246 -8.83 -0.62 1.91
C ASN A 246 -7.94 -1.57 2.71
N GLY A 247 -7.99 -2.85 2.39
CA GLY A 247 -7.21 -3.90 3.07
C GLY A 247 -7.47 -5.28 2.47
N SER A 248 -6.77 -6.26 2.99
CA SER A 248 -6.98 -7.66 2.63
C SER A 248 -7.98 -8.30 3.60
N PRO A 249 -9.06 -8.93 3.12
CA PRO A 249 -10.01 -9.63 3.98
C PRO A 249 -9.33 -10.72 4.82
N VAL A 250 -9.73 -10.85 6.07
CA VAL A 250 -9.39 -11.96 6.95
C VAL A 250 -10.58 -12.92 6.97
N TRP A 251 -10.38 -14.12 6.44
CA TRP A 251 -11.44 -15.11 6.23
C TRP A 251 -11.73 -15.98 7.46
N ASN A 252 -11.50 -15.41 8.65
CA ASN A 252 -11.88 -15.97 9.93
C ASN A 252 -12.81 -14.96 10.61
N ALA A 253 -14.02 -15.39 10.89
CA ALA A 253 -15.04 -14.53 11.48
C ALA A 253 -14.68 -14.13 12.91
N MET A 254 -15.00 -12.90 13.28
CA MET A 254 -15.00 -12.44 14.66
C MET A 254 -16.44 -12.23 15.11
N PRO A 255 -16.88 -12.83 16.21
CA PRO A 255 -18.23 -12.61 16.72
C PRO A 255 -18.55 -11.13 16.93
N GLY A 256 -19.70 -10.69 16.44
CA GLY A 256 -20.16 -9.30 16.58
C GLY A 256 -19.73 -8.35 15.47
N HIS A 257 -18.98 -8.79 14.46
CA HIS A 257 -18.56 -7.98 13.32
C HIS A 257 -18.85 -8.67 11.98
N ASP A 258 -19.18 -7.87 10.97
CA ASP A 258 -19.49 -8.41 9.62
C ASP A 258 -18.23 -8.94 8.91
N MET A 259 -17.11 -8.21 8.99
CA MET A 259 -15.86 -8.56 8.34
C MET A 259 -14.63 -8.05 9.10
N LEU A 260 -13.51 -8.75 8.94
CA LEU A 260 -12.21 -8.26 9.34
C LEU A 260 -11.34 -7.95 8.12
N TYR A 261 -10.57 -6.87 8.23
CA TYR A 261 -9.60 -6.48 7.22
C TYR A 261 -8.22 -6.27 7.83
N ARG A 262 -7.22 -6.90 7.24
CA ARG A 262 -5.82 -6.63 7.50
C ARG A 262 -5.35 -5.51 6.59
N THR A 263 -4.90 -4.41 7.18
CA THR A 263 -4.26 -3.30 6.48
C THR A 263 -2.74 -3.31 6.74
N THR A 264 -2.04 -2.40 6.10
CA THR A 264 -0.61 -2.20 6.33
C THR A 264 -0.29 -1.81 7.79
N VAL A 265 -1.18 -1.08 8.44
CA VAL A 265 -0.94 -0.53 9.78
C VAL A 265 -1.64 -1.29 10.91
N GLY A 266 -2.68 -2.07 10.63
CA GLY A 266 -3.42 -2.74 11.69
C GLY A 266 -4.51 -3.70 11.21
N LEU A 267 -5.25 -4.24 12.16
CA LEU A 267 -6.44 -5.06 11.98
C LEU A 267 -7.67 -4.21 12.25
N PHE A 268 -8.64 -4.28 11.35
CA PHE A 268 -9.91 -3.55 11.44
C PHE A 268 -11.08 -4.52 11.40
N ALA A 269 -12.05 -4.30 12.28
CA ALA A 269 -13.40 -4.80 12.12
C ALA A 269 -14.19 -3.79 11.28
N VAL A 270 -15.03 -4.27 10.37
CA VAL A 270 -15.75 -3.41 9.42
C VAL A 270 -17.19 -3.89 9.35
N ASP A 271 -18.09 -3.03 9.75
CA ASP A 271 -19.51 -3.33 9.86
C ASP A 271 -20.36 -2.50 8.88
N LEU A 272 -21.50 -3.01 8.47
CA LEU A 272 -22.51 -2.28 7.71
C LEU A 272 -23.60 -1.75 8.65
N VAL A 273 -23.55 -0.45 8.94
CA VAL A 273 -24.57 0.21 9.76
C VAL A 273 -25.40 1.15 8.87
N ASP A 274 -26.70 0.88 8.74
CA ASP A 274 -27.60 1.65 7.88
C ASP A 274 -27.10 1.77 6.41
N GLY A 275 -26.47 0.70 5.90
CA GLY A 275 -25.91 0.63 4.54
C GLY A 275 -24.59 1.41 4.36
N LYS A 276 -23.99 1.86 5.45
CA LYS A 276 -22.69 2.52 5.44
C LYS A 276 -21.63 1.64 6.07
N THR A 277 -20.45 1.64 5.46
CA THR A 277 -19.27 0.98 6.02
C THR A 277 -18.76 1.74 7.24
N VAL A 278 -18.68 1.07 8.39
CA VAL A 278 -18.15 1.63 9.64
C VAL A 278 -16.94 0.81 10.08
N PRO A 279 -15.71 1.33 9.87
CA PRO A 279 -14.50 0.64 10.31
C PRO A 279 -14.20 0.93 11.79
N THR A 280 -13.83 -0.10 12.52
CA THR A 280 -13.29 -0.03 13.89
C THR A 280 -11.89 -0.63 13.91
N GLN A 281 -10.88 0.16 14.24
CA GLN A 281 -9.52 -0.34 14.40
C GLN A 281 -9.42 -1.15 15.68
N LEU A 282 -9.11 -2.44 15.56
CA LEU A 282 -8.92 -3.34 16.71
C LEU A 282 -7.51 -3.19 17.30
N LEU A 283 -6.50 -3.24 16.44
CA LEU A 283 -5.10 -3.08 16.86
C LEU A 283 -4.23 -2.45 15.76
N THR A 284 -3.07 -1.91 16.14
CA THR A 284 -1.98 -1.58 15.22
C THR A 284 -0.86 -2.61 15.33
N TRP A 285 -0.27 -2.98 14.19
CA TRP A 285 0.83 -3.96 14.18
C TRP A 285 2.03 -3.46 14.98
N SER A 286 2.32 -2.15 14.92
CA SER A 286 3.41 -1.55 15.68
C SER A 286 3.24 -1.67 17.20
N ASP A 287 2.02 -1.60 17.73
CA ASP A 287 1.75 -1.77 19.18
C ASP A 287 2.22 -3.13 19.69
N ILE A 288 2.05 -4.15 18.88
CA ILE A 288 2.45 -5.52 19.22
C ILE A 288 3.84 -5.88 18.66
N GLY A 289 4.58 -4.90 18.12
CA GLY A 289 5.96 -5.06 17.65
C GLY A 289 6.11 -5.82 16.34
N PHE A 290 5.05 -5.96 15.52
CA PHE A 290 5.09 -6.65 14.24
C PHE A 290 4.79 -5.71 13.08
N VAL A 291 4.98 -6.23 11.86
CA VAL A 291 4.58 -5.57 10.61
C VAL A 291 3.58 -6.45 9.87
N SER A 292 2.69 -5.84 9.11
CA SER A 292 1.64 -6.58 8.39
C SER A 292 2.19 -7.70 7.50
N SER A 293 3.35 -7.50 6.90
CA SER A 293 3.99 -8.49 6.01
C SER A 293 4.52 -9.72 6.72
N SER A 294 4.85 -9.62 8.02
CA SER A 294 5.30 -10.76 8.83
C SER A 294 4.15 -11.56 9.42
N VAL A 295 2.92 -11.01 9.48
CA VAL A 295 1.74 -11.73 9.98
C VAL A 295 1.17 -12.61 8.87
N CYS A 296 1.18 -13.92 9.07
CA CYS A 296 0.69 -14.91 8.09
C CYS A 296 -0.80 -15.17 8.28
N ASP A 297 -1.19 -15.66 9.47
CA ASP A 297 -2.56 -16.01 9.78
C ASP A 297 -3.08 -15.21 10.98
N ILE A 298 -4.41 -15.00 11.01
CA ILE A 298 -5.11 -14.29 12.08
C ILE A 298 -6.34 -15.12 12.43
N ILE A 299 -6.41 -15.61 13.66
CA ILE A 299 -7.55 -16.34 14.19
C ILE A 299 -8.16 -15.55 15.34
N PRO A 300 -9.21 -14.76 15.08
CA PRO A 300 -9.91 -14.04 16.13
C PRO A 300 -10.86 -14.99 16.87
N ILE A 301 -10.74 -15.04 18.19
CA ILE A 301 -11.72 -15.75 19.04
C ILE A 301 -12.76 -14.75 19.55
N SER A 302 -12.32 -13.57 19.93
CA SER A 302 -13.14 -12.43 20.33
C SER A 302 -12.31 -11.15 20.17
N GLU A 303 -12.90 -9.97 20.46
CA GLU A 303 -12.12 -8.74 20.56
C GLU A 303 -11.05 -8.78 21.65
N GLU A 304 -11.25 -9.58 22.70
CA GLU A 304 -10.28 -9.72 23.80
C GLU A 304 -9.16 -10.69 23.48
N THR A 305 -9.37 -11.60 22.52
CA THR A 305 -8.45 -12.73 22.27
C THR A 305 -8.29 -13.00 20.79
N ILE A 306 -7.07 -12.80 20.28
CA ILE A 306 -6.72 -13.04 18.88
C ILE A 306 -5.43 -13.86 18.85
N TYR A 307 -5.36 -14.89 18.01
CA TYR A 307 -4.11 -15.57 17.72
C TYR A 307 -3.59 -15.12 16.37
N ILE A 308 -2.27 -14.97 16.28
CA ILE A 308 -1.58 -14.69 15.02
C ILE A 308 -0.40 -15.64 14.84
N SER A 309 -0.13 -16.03 13.59
CA SER A 309 1.14 -16.61 13.21
C SER A 309 2.01 -15.55 12.57
N VAL A 310 3.28 -15.51 12.96
CA VAL A 310 4.25 -14.51 12.51
C VAL A 310 5.44 -15.24 11.87
N ARG A 311 5.86 -14.76 10.72
CA ARG A 311 7.09 -15.17 10.05
C ARG A 311 7.91 -13.91 9.75
N ASP A 312 8.97 -13.70 10.50
CA ASP A 312 9.87 -12.58 10.28
C ASP A 312 11.19 -13.08 9.68
N ASN A 313 11.41 -12.75 8.41
CA ASN A 313 12.63 -13.16 7.69
C ASN A 313 13.87 -12.36 8.13
N THR A 314 13.66 -11.23 8.83
CA THR A 314 14.74 -10.35 9.33
C THR A 314 15.09 -10.63 10.79
N ASP A 315 14.14 -11.20 11.53
CA ASP A 315 14.28 -11.57 12.94
C ASP A 315 13.69 -12.99 13.15
N PRO A 316 14.48 -14.05 12.97
CA PRO A 316 13.99 -15.42 13.15
C PRO A 316 13.43 -15.69 14.55
N ASP A 317 13.92 -15.00 15.58
CA ASP A 317 13.44 -15.15 16.96
C ASP A 317 12.01 -14.59 17.13
N ALA A 318 11.60 -13.67 16.28
CA ALA A 318 10.23 -13.16 16.22
C ALA A 318 9.29 -14.12 15.49
N THR A 319 9.78 -15.14 14.77
CA THR A 319 8.93 -16.13 14.12
C THR A 319 8.25 -17.03 15.14
N GLY A 320 6.93 -17.22 15.02
CA GLY A 320 6.18 -18.08 15.95
C GLY A 320 4.68 -17.82 15.90
N VAL A 321 3.98 -18.42 16.85
CA VAL A 321 2.55 -18.18 17.10
C VAL A 321 2.39 -17.40 18.38
N TYR A 322 1.55 -16.38 18.33
CA TYR A 322 1.33 -15.45 19.41
C TYR A 322 -0.14 -15.39 19.78
N LEU A 323 -0.39 -15.36 21.07
CA LEU A 323 -1.67 -15.02 21.67
C LEU A 323 -1.68 -13.52 21.98
N LEU A 324 -2.62 -12.80 21.43
CA LEU A 324 -2.87 -11.39 21.70
C LEU A 324 -4.02 -11.29 22.69
N ARG A 325 -3.82 -10.58 23.80
CA ARG A 325 -4.84 -10.30 24.81
C ARG A 325 -5.10 -8.81 24.91
N ARG A 326 -6.36 -8.42 24.79
CA ARG A 326 -6.78 -7.05 25.03
C ARG A 326 -6.75 -6.75 26.51
N THR A 327 -5.97 -5.76 26.90
CA THR A 327 -5.78 -5.36 28.28
C THR A 327 -6.17 -3.88 28.45
N PRO A 328 -6.90 -3.49 29.50
CA PRO A 328 -7.17 -2.09 29.78
C PRO A 328 -5.88 -1.33 30.00
N LEU A 329 -5.78 -0.12 29.45
CA LEU A 329 -4.71 0.81 29.76
C LEU A 329 -4.83 1.20 31.23
N SER A 330 -3.95 0.69 32.08
CA SER A 330 -3.96 1.11 33.48
C SER A 330 -3.30 2.46 33.64
N ALA A 331 -3.84 3.30 34.52
CA ALA A 331 -3.27 4.61 34.82
C ALA A 331 -1.87 4.53 35.50
N SER A 332 -1.39 3.32 35.73
CA SER A 332 -0.08 3.03 36.37
C SER A 332 1.03 2.69 35.35
N ASP A 333 0.68 2.55 34.07
CA ASP A 333 1.69 2.27 33.05
C ASP A 333 2.35 3.60 32.63
N GLU A 334 3.62 3.74 32.94
CA GLU A 334 4.45 4.93 32.60
C GLU A 334 4.75 5.02 31.10
N ILE A 335 3.99 4.32 30.23
CA ILE A 335 4.19 4.30 28.78
C ILE A 335 3.60 5.54 28.14
N THR A 336 4.41 6.28 27.41
CA THR A 336 3.96 7.38 26.54
C THR A 336 3.48 6.85 25.19
N TYR A 337 2.24 7.13 24.83
CA TYR A 337 1.69 6.78 23.51
C TYR A 337 1.75 7.95 22.57
N LEU A 338 2.50 7.79 21.47
CA LEU A 338 2.58 8.73 20.35
C LEU A 338 1.58 8.34 19.28
N SER A 339 0.66 9.22 18.96
CA SER A 339 -0.33 9.02 17.90
C SER A 339 0.12 9.64 16.57
N ILE A 340 0.21 8.83 15.52
CA ILE A 340 0.40 9.31 14.14
C ILE A 340 -0.96 9.39 13.47
N ALA A 341 -1.43 10.61 13.18
CA ALA A 341 -2.60 10.83 12.35
C ALA A 341 -2.25 10.58 10.88
N TYR A 342 -3.04 9.78 10.19
CA TYR A 342 -2.87 9.51 8.77
C TYR A 342 -4.21 9.37 8.04
N ASP A 343 -4.21 9.65 6.74
CA ASP A 343 -5.35 9.37 5.87
C ASP A 343 -5.33 7.92 5.41
N SER A 344 -6.46 7.23 5.50
CA SER A 344 -6.62 5.84 5.05
C SER A 344 -6.38 5.66 3.54
N GLY A 345 -6.46 6.75 2.76
CA GLY A 345 -6.12 6.80 1.34
C GLY A 345 -4.62 6.99 1.04
N SER A 346 -3.77 7.17 2.07
CA SER A 346 -2.33 7.35 1.88
C SER A 346 -1.70 6.15 1.14
N PRO A 347 -0.62 6.38 0.37
CA PRO A 347 0.04 5.31 -0.37
C PRO A 347 0.48 4.14 0.51
N VAL A 348 0.11 2.92 0.12
CA VAL A 348 0.39 1.69 0.89
C VAL A 348 1.89 1.50 1.15
N SER A 349 2.75 1.88 0.20
CA SER A 349 4.22 1.79 0.34
C SER A 349 4.75 2.68 1.46
N GLU A 350 4.22 3.89 1.60
CA GLU A 350 4.62 4.84 2.65
C GLU A 350 4.18 4.37 4.03
N LEU A 351 2.91 3.96 4.14
CA LEU A 351 2.37 3.42 5.39
C LEU A 351 3.11 2.15 5.82
N ARG A 352 3.49 1.29 4.87
CA ARG A 352 4.29 0.09 5.15
C ARG A 352 5.64 0.45 5.76
N GLN A 353 6.37 1.34 5.12
CA GLN A 353 7.70 1.75 5.57
C GLN A 353 7.64 2.42 6.95
N LEU A 354 6.67 3.32 7.16
CA LEU A 354 6.51 3.99 8.45
C LEU A 354 6.06 3.01 9.55
N SER A 355 5.22 2.02 9.22
CA SER A 355 4.82 0.95 10.13
C SER A 355 6.00 0.04 10.53
N GLU A 356 6.91 -0.26 9.59
CA GLU A 356 8.16 -0.99 9.88
C GLU A 356 9.03 -0.22 10.87
N TYR A 357 9.20 1.09 10.67
CA TYR A 357 9.95 1.93 11.60
C TYR A 357 9.30 1.99 12.98
N ALA A 358 7.97 2.17 13.03
CA ALA A 358 7.23 2.20 14.29
C ALA A 358 7.32 0.87 15.05
N ALA A 359 7.22 -0.27 14.36
CA ALA A 359 7.37 -1.58 14.99
C ALA A 359 8.78 -1.78 15.55
N LYS A 360 9.85 -1.37 14.82
CA LYS A 360 11.23 -1.42 15.28
C LYS A 360 11.46 -0.46 16.46
N PHE A 361 10.91 0.76 16.42
CA PHE A 361 10.97 1.72 17.50
C PHE A 361 10.33 1.17 18.78
N ASN A 362 9.11 0.64 18.67
CA ASN A 362 8.36 0.10 19.80
C ASN A 362 9.04 -1.13 20.46
N ARG A 363 9.86 -1.88 19.70
CA ARG A 363 10.66 -3.00 20.26
C ARG A 363 11.91 -2.53 21.01
N THR A 364 12.42 -1.35 20.68
CA THR A 364 13.69 -0.83 21.24
C THR A 364 13.49 0.24 22.32
N HIS A 365 12.27 0.72 22.53
CA HIS A 365 11.90 1.74 23.52
C HIS A 365 10.79 1.21 24.42
N ASP A 366 11.09 0.97 25.69
CA ASP A 366 10.13 0.37 26.63
C ASP A 366 9.11 1.37 27.17
N ASP A 367 9.43 2.66 27.15
CA ASP A 367 8.68 3.77 27.74
C ASP A 367 7.83 4.55 26.72
N VAL A 368 8.01 4.30 25.42
CA VAL A 368 7.27 4.97 24.34
C VAL A 368 6.70 3.95 23.37
N ARG A 369 5.46 4.18 22.90
CA ARG A 369 4.79 3.38 21.87
C ARG A 369 4.18 4.26 20.81
N VAL A 370 4.52 3.99 19.56
CA VAL A 370 3.97 4.69 18.39
C VAL A 370 2.75 3.95 17.86
N ARG A 371 1.64 4.66 17.67
CA ARG A 371 0.35 4.16 17.20
C ARG A 371 -0.13 4.94 15.99
N PHE A 372 -0.83 4.26 15.10
CA PHE A 372 -1.45 4.87 13.93
C PHE A 372 -2.93 5.16 14.20
N LYS A 373 -3.36 6.41 13.98
CA LYS A 373 -4.75 6.83 14.07
C LYS A 373 -5.28 7.20 12.68
N PRO A 374 -6.17 6.38 12.08
CA PRO A 374 -6.72 6.67 10.77
C PRO A 374 -7.74 7.80 10.83
N TYR A 375 -7.76 8.60 9.77
CA TYR A 375 -8.79 9.59 9.50
C TYR A 375 -9.47 9.23 8.18
N SER A 376 -10.66 8.66 8.28
CA SER A 376 -11.55 8.36 7.15
C SER A 376 -12.99 8.35 7.61
N ASP A 377 -13.88 8.94 6.83
CA ASP A 377 -15.33 8.88 7.04
C ASP A 377 -16.02 8.92 5.66
N ALA A 378 -17.18 8.30 5.57
CA ALA A 378 -17.98 8.23 4.34
C ALA A 378 -18.54 9.59 3.86
N GLY A 379 -18.27 10.69 4.56
CA GLY A 379 -18.85 12.00 4.23
C GLY A 379 -17.95 13.22 4.45
N LEU A 380 -16.79 13.06 5.08
CA LEU A 380 -15.83 14.13 5.36
C LEU A 380 -14.44 13.72 4.90
N SER A 381 -13.64 14.67 4.40
CA SER A 381 -12.24 14.43 4.09
C SER A 381 -11.42 14.18 5.37
N ALA A 382 -10.28 13.52 5.22
CA ALA A 382 -9.34 13.28 6.32
C ALA A 382 -8.90 14.60 6.97
N ALA A 383 -8.67 15.63 6.16
CA ALA A 383 -8.31 16.96 6.62
C ALA A 383 -9.41 17.61 7.48
N GLU A 384 -10.69 17.50 7.08
CA GLU A 384 -11.83 18.04 7.86
C GLU A 384 -11.99 17.32 9.20
N LEU A 385 -11.83 15.99 9.21
CA LEU A 385 -11.89 15.18 10.44
C LEU A 385 -10.75 15.53 11.39
N LEU A 386 -9.53 15.67 10.89
CA LEU A 386 -8.38 16.08 11.67
C LEU A 386 -8.56 17.50 12.24
N ALA A 387 -9.02 18.45 11.42
CA ALA A 387 -9.30 19.82 11.86
C ALA A 387 -10.37 19.88 12.96
N LYS A 388 -11.40 19.04 12.87
CA LYS A 388 -12.43 18.88 13.89
C LYS A 388 -11.83 18.35 15.20
N ASP A 389 -10.99 17.32 15.16
CA ASP A 389 -10.34 16.76 16.35
C ASP A 389 -9.39 17.77 16.99
N ILE A 390 -8.58 18.48 16.21
CA ILE A 390 -7.68 19.54 16.70
C ILE A 390 -8.50 20.64 17.39
N SER A 391 -9.61 21.07 16.79
CA SER A 391 -10.51 22.09 17.36
C SER A 391 -11.15 21.62 18.66
N ALA A 392 -11.41 20.31 18.81
CA ALA A 392 -11.92 19.70 20.03
C ALA A 392 -10.82 19.44 21.10
N GLY A 393 -9.55 19.81 20.83
CA GLY A 393 -8.42 19.57 21.73
C GLY A 393 -7.84 18.16 21.66
N LYS A 394 -8.28 17.32 20.70
CA LYS A 394 -7.75 15.97 20.44
C LYS A 394 -6.61 16.06 19.42
N VAL A 395 -5.49 16.64 19.81
CA VAL A 395 -4.34 16.88 18.93
C VAL A 395 -3.47 15.63 18.86
N PRO A 396 -3.18 15.08 17.66
CA PRO A 396 -2.22 13.98 17.51
C PRO A 396 -0.79 14.45 17.83
N ASP A 397 0.12 13.50 18.08
CA ASP A 397 1.51 13.83 18.37
C ASP A 397 2.33 14.03 17.09
N ILE A 398 1.97 13.31 16.03
CA ILE A 398 2.56 13.41 14.69
C ILE A 398 1.43 13.42 13.66
N ILE A 399 1.59 14.17 12.57
CA ILE A 399 0.70 14.15 11.42
C ILE A 399 1.51 13.69 10.21
N LEU A 400 1.04 12.62 9.54
CA LEU A 400 1.50 12.19 8.23
C LEU A 400 0.62 12.84 7.16
N PHE A 401 1.19 13.72 6.37
CA PHE A 401 0.47 14.42 5.30
C PHE A 401 0.35 13.58 4.03
N SER A 402 -0.72 13.82 3.29
CA SER A 402 -1.04 13.19 2.01
C SER A 402 -1.76 14.20 1.10
N ASP A 403 -2.05 13.80 -0.14
CA ASP A 403 -2.78 14.65 -1.09
C ASP A 403 -4.17 15.06 -0.59
N THR A 404 -4.84 14.19 0.17
CA THR A 404 -6.18 14.43 0.74
C THR A 404 -6.13 15.06 2.14
N MET A 405 -4.94 15.11 2.74
CA MET A 405 -4.66 15.78 4.01
C MET A 405 -3.37 16.60 3.85
N PRO A 406 -3.37 17.66 3.01
CA PRO A 406 -2.16 18.37 2.64
C PRO A 406 -1.63 19.28 3.77
N TYR A 407 -0.31 19.41 3.83
CA TYR A 407 0.38 20.27 4.79
C TYR A 407 -0.10 21.71 4.74
N SER A 408 -0.33 22.25 3.55
CA SER A 408 -0.79 23.63 3.33
C SER A 408 -2.12 23.98 4.04
N THR A 409 -2.99 22.99 4.25
CA THR A 409 -4.24 23.19 5.00
C THR A 409 -4.00 23.58 6.47
N PHE A 410 -2.86 23.19 7.05
CA PHE A 410 -2.56 23.35 8.47
C PHE A 410 -1.41 24.31 8.76
N SER A 411 -0.54 24.60 7.79
CA SER A 411 0.69 25.40 7.98
C SER A 411 0.44 26.83 8.43
N GLY A 412 -0.60 27.48 7.88
CA GLY A 412 -0.91 28.89 8.16
C GLY A 412 -1.30 29.22 9.60
N PHE A 413 -1.54 28.22 10.45
CA PHE A 413 -1.98 28.43 11.84
C PHE A 413 -0.84 28.45 12.87
N GLY A 414 0.43 28.39 12.44
CA GLY A 414 1.60 28.35 13.32
C GLY A 414 1.58 27.21 14.34
N MET A 415 0.91 26.10 14.00
CA MET A 415 0.62 25.02 14.94
C MET A 415 1.75 24.00 15.08
N PHE A 416 2.76 24.02 14.22
CA PHE A 416 3.85 23.04 14.22
C PHE A 416 5.07 23.52 14.99
N VAL A 417 5.80 22.58 15.54
CA VAL A 417 7.09 22.79 16.22
C VAL A 417 8.15 23.10 15.16
N ASP A 418 9.10 23.97 15.49
CA ASP A 418 10.31 24.19 14.69
C ASP A 418 11.28 23.02 14.90
N LEU A 419 11.40 22.15 13.90
CA LEU A 419 12.24 20.95 13.98
C LEU A 419 13.74 21.31 14.05
N TYR A 420 14.19 22.44 13.47
CA TYR A 420 15.59 22.86 13.61
C TYR A 420 15.96 23.14 15.06
N GLY A 421 15.00 23.68 15.85
CA GLY A 421 15.21 23.88 17.29
C GLY A 421 15.35 22.59 18.09
N MET A 422 14.92 21.45 17.53
CA MET A 422 15.00 20.13 18.16
C MET A 422 16.23 19.34 17.71
N MET A 423 16.89 19.73 16.62
CA MET A 423 18.07 19.04 16.04
C MET A 423 19.38 19.28 16.82
N ASP A 424 19.33 19.79 18.04
CA ASP A 424 20.51 20.11 18.83
C ASP A 424 21.27 18.86 19.32
N GLY A 425 22.32 18.49 18.56
CA GLY A 425 23.29 17.47 18.94
C GLY A 425 22.95 16.03 18.55
N GLY A 426 21.85 15.81 17.81
CA GLY A 426 21.45 14.52 17.26
C GLY A 426 22.17 14.14 15.95
N THR A 427 21.76 13.03 15.34
CA THR A 427 22.21 12.56 14.02
C THR A 427 21.61 13.40 12.89
N LEU A 428 20.44 13.98 13.12
CA LEU A 428 19.74 14.83 12.18
C LEU A 428 20.15 16.29 12.34
N THR A 429 20.69 16.89 11.29
CA THR A 429 21.11 18.30 11.28
C THR A 429 20.64 18.97 9.99
N ARG A 430 20.45 20.30 10.01
CA ARG A 430 20.09 21.07 8.82
C ARG A 430 21.04 20.80 7.65
N GLY A 431 22.34 20.65 7.92
CA GLY A 431 23.38 20.49 6.90
C GLY A 431 23.42 19.11 6.25
N ASN A 432 22.81 18.08 6.86
CA ASN A 432 22.76 16.75 6.28
C ASN A 432 21.41 16.40 5.59
N LEU A 433 20.44 17.31 5.66
CA LEU A 433 19.16 17.18 4.92
C LEU A 433 19.32 17.60 3.46
N VAL A 434 18.81 16.80 2.56
CA VAL A 434 18.70 17.15 1.13
C VAL A 434 17.74 18.34 0.98
N SER A 435 18.06 19.30 0.08
CA SER A 435 17.21 20.48 -0.17
C SER A 435 15.76 20.07 -0.52
N ALA A 436 15.62 19.06 -1.33
CA ALA A 436 14.36 18.49 -1.80
C ALA A 436 13.34 18.14 -0.70
N VAL A 437 13.77 17.88 0.53
CA VAL A 437 12.86 17.46 1.62
C VAL A 437 12.65 18.53 2.69
N ARG A 438 13.42 19.60 2.69
CA ARG A 438 13.34 20.66 3.70
C ARG A 438 12.77 21.97 3.17
N GLU A 439 13.15 22.39 1.96
CA GLU A 439 12.79 23.70 1.40
C GLU A 439 11.29 23.97 1.33
N PRO A 440 10.42 22.98 1.01
CA PRO A 440 8.96 23.18 0.99
C PRO A 440 8.35 23.52 2.34
N PHE A 441 9.06 23.17 3.44
CA PHE A 441 8.55 23.26 4.80
C PHE A 441 9.38 24.22 5.66
N GLU A 442 10.33 24.92 5.02
CA GLU A 442 11.20 25.92 5.64
C GLU A 442 10.58 27.33 5.48
N GLU A 443 10.26 27.98 6.60
CA GLU A 443 9.70 29.33 6.64
C GLU A 443 10.46 30.14 7.68
N ASP A 444 10.94 31.33 7.34
CA ASP A 444 11.71 32.23 8.22
C ASP A 444 12.90 31.53 8.91
N GLY A 445 13.56 30.61 8.21
CA GLY A 445 14.70 29.87 8.72
C GLY A 445 14.36 28.76 9.74
N LYS A 446 13.09 28.39 9.87
CA LYS A 446 12.55 27.33 10.71
C LYS A 446 12.01 26.20 9.83
N LEU A 447 12.05 24.98 10.32
CA LEU A 447 11.53 23.80 9.63
C LEU A 447 10.29 23.27 10.36
N PHE A 448 9.12 23.28 9.72
CA PHE A 448 7.86 22.91 10.36
C PHE A 448 7.34 21.50 9.99
N ALA A 449 7.89 20.91 8.96
CA ALA A 449 7.68 19.50 8.61
C ALA A 449 8.95 18.91 7.95
N LEU A 450 9.06 17.61 7.95
CA LEU A 450 10.16 16.89 7.31
C LEU A 450 9.60 15.73 6.50
N SER A 451 10.00 15.64 5.24
CA SER A 451 9.75 14.46 4.43
C SER A 451 10.86 13.43 4.64
N LEU A 452 10.48 12.18 4.93
CA LEU A 452 11.45 11.08 5.11
C LEU A 452 12.04 10.60 3.78
N GLY A 453 11.53 11.08 2.65
CA GLY A 453 12.04 10.79 1.33
C GLY A 453 11.42 11.68 0.27
N PHE A 454 11.84 11.47 -0.98
CA PHE A 454 11.33 12.19 -2.15
C PHE A 454 11.41 11.34 -3.40
N ASN A 455 10.61 11.68 -4.40
CA ASN A 455 10.74 11.21 -5.78
C ASN A 455 11.20 12.38 -6.66
N LEU A 456 11.74 12.09 -7.84
CA LEU A 456 12.01 13.09 -8.86
C LEU A 456 11.02 12.94 -10.02
N LYS A 457 10.40 14.05 -10.42
CA LYS A 457 9.65 14.14 -11.66
C LYS A 457 10.47 14.92 -12.70
N LEU A 458 10.52 14.37 -13.91
CA LEU A 458 11.20 14.99 -15.04
C LEU A 458 10.29 14.96 -16.28
N LEU A 459 10.38 16.01 -17.08
CA LEU A 459 9.85 16.06 -18.43
C LEU A 459 11.04 16.00 -19.38
N VAL A 460 11.43 14.79 -19.78
CA VAL A 460 12.67 14.56 -20.53
C VAL A 460 12.44 14.82 -22.02
N PRO A 461 13.10 15.83 -22.63
CA PRO A 461 13.00 16.06 -24.07
C PRO A 461 13.74 14.96 -24.81
N THR A 462 13.09 14.33 -25.77
CA THR A 462 13.62 13.23 -26.56
C THR A 462 14.40 13.72 -27.79
N GLY A 463 15.19 12.84 -28.39
CA GLY A 463 16.03 13.18 -29.54
C GLY A 463 17.19 14.12 -29.17
N ALA A 464 17.66 14.92 -30.11
CA ALA A 464 18.81 15.82 -29.93
C ALA A 464 18.48 17.18 -29.26
N GLY A 465 17.33 17.28 -28.60
CA GLY A 465 16.84 18.52 -27.99
C GLY A 465 17.60 18.89 -26.73
N ASN A 466 18.60 19.81 -26.85
CA ASN A 466 19.18 20.47 -25.68
C ASN A 466 18.24 21.58 -25.20
N VAL A 467 17.68 21.44 -23.99
CA VAL A 467 16.95 22.53 -23.34
C VAL A 467 17.99 23.54 -22.84
N SER A 468 18.05 24.70 -23.46
CA SER A 468 18.91 25.80 -23.06
C SER A 468 18.19 26.85 -22.21
N ASP A 469 16.88 26.77 -22.15
CA ASP A 469 15.97 27.68 -21.44
C ASP A 469 14.77 26.87 -20.92
N ASN A 470 14.50 26.97 -19.62
CA ASN A 470 13.45 26.24 -18.93
C ASN A 470 12.27 27.15 -18.58
N SER A 471 11.95 28.15 -19.40
CA SER A 471 10.73 28.98 -19.23
C SER A 471 9.48 28.32 -19.81
N ALA A 472 8.30 28.74 -19.38
CA ALA A 472 7.02 28.34 -19.98
C ALA A 472 6.96 28.70 -21.49
N ASP A 473 7.54 29.84 -21.86
CA ASP A 473 7.67 30.27 -23.26
C ASP A 473 8.55 29.32 -24.09
N ALA A 474 9.63 28.82 -23.50
CA ALA A 474 10.48 27.82 -24.14
C ALA A 474 9.73 26.50 -24.35
N LEU A 475 8.98 26.03 -23.34
CA LEU A 475 8.11 24.85 -23.45
C LEU A 475 7.07 25.02 -24.57
N VAL A 476 6.36 26.16 -24.61
CA VAL A 476 5.41 26.50 -25.67
C VAL A 476 6.08 26.48 -27.04
N SER A 477 7.29 27.04 -27.15
CA SER A 477 8.05 27.06 -28.38
C SER A 477 8.44 25.66 -28.86
N MET A 478 8.84 24.78 -27.92
CA MET A 478 9.16 23.37 -28.23
C MET A 478 7.91 22.62 -28.72
N ILE A 479 6.76 22.76 -28.04
CA ILE A 479 5.50 22.12 -28.44
C ILE A 479 5.09 22.60 -29.85
N ASN A 480 5.10 23.90 -30.09
CA ASN A 480 4.68 24.47 -31.39
C ASN A 480 5.65 24.13 -32.55
N ALA A 481 6.91 23.90 -32.28
CA ALA A 481 7.91 23.52 -33.28
C ALA A 481 7.89 22.03 -33.60
N HIS A 482 7.33 21.22 -32.74
CA HIS A 482 7.27 19.76 -32.87
C HIS A 482 6.12 19.36 -33.81
N ASN A 483 6.38 18.36 -34.67
CA ASN A 483 5.37 17.85 -35.61
C ASN A 483 4.83 16.46 -35.23
N GLY A 484 5.22 15.95 -34.06
CA GLY A 484 4.81 14.64 -33.55
C GLY A 484 3.99 14.75 -32.26
N PRO A 485 3.63 13.62 -31.66
CA PRO A 485 2.83 13.61 -30.46
C PRO A 485 3.63 14.02 -29.21
N LEU A 486 2.88 14.42 -28.18
CA LEU A 486 3.30 14.54 -26.79
C LEU A 486 2.90 13.26 -26.03
N THR A 487 3.58 12.95 -24.95
CA THR A 487 3.21 11.82 -24.08
C THR A 487 2.65 12.33 -22.76
N ALA A 488 1.53 11.74 -22.31
CA ALA A 488 0.98 11.94 -20.97
C ALA A 488 1.06 10.64 -20.16
N LEU A 489 1.59 10.72 -18.92
CA LEU A 489 1.74 9.57 -18.01
C LEU A 489 0.42 9.01 -17.50
N SER A 490 -0.58 9.87 -17.30
CA SER A 490 -1.75 9.55 -16.47
C SER A 490 -3.05 9.50 -17.24
N THR A 491 -3.13 8.75 -18.36
CA THR A 491 -4.31 8.76 -19.20
C THR A 491 -5.34 7.68 -18.91
N ASP A 492 -5.06 6.73 -18.05
CA ASP A 492 -6.01 5.64 -17.72
C ASP A 492 -7.32 6.13 -17.07
N LYS A 493 -7.38 7.42 -16.63
CA LYS A 493 -8.55 8.01 -15.97
C LYS A 493 -8.97 9.39 -16.47
N ALA A 494 -8.24 9.99 -17.42
CA ALA A 494 -8.57 11.31 -17.93
C ALA A 494 -9.38 11.19 -19.23
N ASP A 495 -10.64 11.63 -19.21
CA ASP A 495 -11.48 11.72 -20.40
C ASP A 495 -10.94 12.74 -21.44
N VAL A 496 -9.95 13.56 -21.04
CA VAL A 496 -9.36 14.65 -21.83
C VAL A 496 -7.83 14.55 -21.76
N PRO A 497 -7.15 14.12 -22.83
CA PRO A 497 -5.68 13.95 -22.85
C PRO A 497 -4.89 15.21 -22.51
N GLU A 498 -5.37 16.38 -22.89
CA GLU A 498 -4.80 17.70 -22.63
C GLU A 498 -4.71 17.98 -21.13
N ILE A 499 -5.74 17.59 -20.37
CA ILE A 499 -5.76 17.73 -18.90
C ILE A 499 -4.75 16.80 -18.25
N ALA A 500 -4.58 15.57 -18.77
CA ALA A 500 -3.57 14.65 -18.28
C ALA A 500 -2.16 15.19 -18.47
N PHE A 501 -1.84 15.67 -19.68
CA PHE A 501 -0.55 16.28 -19.98
C PHE A 501 -0.29 17.54 -19.14
N LEU A 502 -1.30 18.42 -19.03
CA LEU A 502 -1.19 19.61 -18.19
C LEU A 502 -0.90 19.23 -16.72
N GLY A 503 -1.57 18.21 -16.19
CA GLY A 503 -1.33 17.70 -14.84
C GLY A 503 0.11 17.20 -14.64
N ASP A 504 0.71 16.62 -15.69
CA ASP A 504 2.10 16.16 -15.63
C ASP A 504 3.10 17.33 -15.58
N ILE A 505 2.86 18.40 -16.32
CA ILE A 505 3.77 19.58 -16.36
C ILE A 505 3.45 20.63 -15.29
N LEU A 506 2.30 20.54 -14.65
CA LEU A 506 1.82 21.53 -13.68
C LEU A 506 2.80 21.78 -12.51
N PRO A 507 3.49 20.77 -11.93
CA PRO A 507 4.46 21.03 -10.86
C PRO A 507 5.56 22.02 -11.23
N GLY A 508 6.06 21.99 -12.46
CA GLY A 508 7.06 22.96 -12.94
C GLY A 508 6.44 24.34 -13.22
N LEU A 509 5.23 24.37 -13.79
CA LEU A 509 4.53 25.64 -14.08
C LEU A 509 4.17 26.40 -12.80
N LEU A 510 3.87 25.73 -11.71
CA LEU A 510 3.51 26.37 -10.45
C LEU A 510 4.66 27.19 -9.86
N GLU A 511 5.90 26.72 -9.99
CA GLU A 511 7.09 27.42 -9.54
C GLU A 511 7.31 28.75 -10.30
N GLU A 512 6.91 28.78 -11.59
CA GLU A 512 7.01 30.00 -12.39
C GLU A 512 5.89 31.02 -12.06
N TYR A 513 4.68 30.53 -11.79
CA TYR A 513 3.50 31.41 -11.65
C TYR A 513 3.14 31.77 -10.22
N ILE A 514 3.73 31.12 -9.22
CA ILE A 514 3.50 31.41 -7.80
C ILE A 514 4.84 31.75 -7.14
N SER A 515 4.96 32.98 -6.62
CA SER A 515 6.16 33.44 -5.91
C SER A 515 5.76 34.31 -4.73
N ASP A 516 6.39 34.12 -3.56
CA ASP A 516 6.21 34.94 -2.36
C ASP A 516 4.74 35.13 -1.92
N GLY A 517 3.88 34.13 -2.20
CA GLY A 517 2.46 34.14 -1.85
C GLY A 517 1.61 35.04 -2.74
N GLU A 518 2.14 35.52 -3.85
CA GLU A 518 1.44 36.14 -4.98
C GLU A 518 1.37 35.16 -6.13
N CYS A 519 0.37 35.28 -7.02
CA CYS A 519 0.27 34.46 -8.20
C CYS A 519 -0.16 35.26 -9.42
N ASP A 520 0.40 34.89 -10.57
CA ASP A 520 0.00 35.39 -11.90
C ASP A 520 0.07 34.28 -12.94
N PHE A 521 -1.09 33.83 -13.39
CA PHE A 521 -1.22 32.80 -14.42
C PHE A 521 -1.50 33.37 -15.81
N THR A 522 -1.26 34.65 -16.07
CA THR A 522 -1.59 35.30 -17.35
C THR A 522 -0.95 34.56 -18.53
N ASP A 523 0.31 34.14 -18.42
CA ASP A 523 1.06 33.51 -19.48
C ASP A 523 0.71 32.03 -19.70
N ILE A 524 0.01 31.37 -18.74
CA ILE A 524 -0.47 29.99 -18.92
C ILE A 524 -1.41 29.84 -20.12
N ALA A 525 -2.03 30.94 -20.58
CA ALA A 525 -2.87 30.94 -21.76
C ALA A 525 -2.10 30.48 -23.02
N GLY A 526 -0.79 30.77 -23.10
CA GLY A 526 0.09 30.27 -24.16
C GLY A 526 0.26 28.76 -24.08
N VAL A 527 0.48 28.23 -22.90
CA VAL A 527 0.61 26.77 -22.64
C VAL A 527 -0.69 26.05 -23.00
N LEU A 528 -1.84 26.56 -22.52
CA LEU A 528 -3.16 25.96 -22.83
C LEU A 528 -3.39 25.85 -24.33
N LYS A 529 -3.09 26.90 -25.09
CA LYS A 529 -3.26 26.90 -26.57
C LYS A 529 -2.30 25.96 -27.27
N ALA A 530 -1.04 25.88 -26.79
CA ALA A 530 -0.06 24.99 -27.37
C ALA A 530 -0.44 23.52 -27.18
N VAL A 531 -0.97 23.19 -26.01
CA VAL A 531 -1.42 21.83 -25.67
C VAL A 531 -2.71 21.47 -26.41
N ASP A 532 -3.68 22.39 -26.56
CA ASP A 532 -4.93 22.20 -27.32
C ASP A 532 -4.70 21.83 -28.80
N GLY A 533 -3.58 22.33 -29.37
CA GLY A 533 -3.21 22.00 -30.74
C GLY A 533 -2.35 20.75 -30.90
N ALA A 534 -1.96 20.11 -29.85
CA ALA A 534 -1.04 18.98 -29.86
C ALA A 534 -1.73 17.63 -29.98
N ASP A 535 -1.09 16.68 -30.65
CA ASP A 535 -1.46 15.27 -30.59
C ASP A 535 -0.88 14.65 -29.31
N ILE A 536 -1.73 14.15 -28.39
CA ILE A 536 -1.30 13.61 -27.11
C ILE A 536 -1.61 12.12 -27.06
N ILE A 537 -0.56 11.32 -26.93
CA ILE A 537 -0.66 9.87 -26.84
C ILE A 537 -0.50 9.39 -25.39
N THR A 538 -1.08 8.23 -25.11
CA THR A 538 -0.95 7.55 -23.84
C THR A 538 0.27 6.65 -23.79
N THR A 539 0.72 6.26 -22.59
CA THR A 539 1.79 5.26 -22.42
C THR A 539 1.47 3.91 -23.09
N LYS A 540 0.18 3.60 -23.31
CA LYS A 540 -0.28 2.40 -24.03
C LYS A 540 -0.22 2.51 -25.57
N GLN A 541 0.31 3.60 -26.09
CA GLN A 541 0.55 3.85 -27.52
C GLN A 541 2.03 4.10 -27.79
N LEU A 542 2.87 3.97 -26.78
CA LEU A 542 4.26 4.33 -26.80
C LEU A 542 5.10 3.22 -27.47
N HIS A 543 6.00 3.63 -28.37
CA HIS A 543 7.11 2.79 -28.85
C HIS A 543 8.44 3.45 -28.49
N ILE A 544 9.32 2.68 -27.83
CA ILE A 544 10.60 3.19 -27.34
C ILE A 544 11.44 3.79 -28.49
N ALA A 545 11.40 3.18 -29.67
CA ALA A 545 12.10 3.70 -30.84
C ALA A 545 11.60 5.10 -31.24
N ASP A 546 10.34 5.44 -31.02
CA ASP A 546 9.80 6.75 -31.36
C ASP A 546 10.26 7.84 -30.39
N LEU A 547 10.50 7.47 -29.11
CA LEU A 547 11.19 8.35 -28.15
C LEU A 547 12.65 8.54 -28.55
N GLN A 548 13.39 7.47 -28.82
CA GLN A 548 14.80 7.53 -29.22
C GLN A 548 15.04 8.34 -30.50
N ASP A 549 14.12 8.23 -31.48
CA ASP A 549 14.14 8.96 -32.75
C ASP A 549 13.68 10.42 -32.61
N GLY A 550 13.17 10.83 -31.42
CA GLY A 550 12.62 12.17 -31.21
C GLY A 550 11.31 12.44 -31.96
N LYS A 551 10.57 11.40 -32.32
CA LYS A 551 9.22 11.53 -32.94
C LYS A 551 8.18 11.95 -31.91
N ILE A 552 8.33 11.50 -30.67
CA ILE A 552 7.57 11.93 -29.50
C ILE A 552 8.42 12.97 -28.79
N LEU A 553 7.87 14.13 -28.42
CA LEU A 553 8.65 15.27 -27.94
C LEU A 553 9.22 15.07 -26.52
N PHE A 554 8.44 14.49 -25.61
CA PHE A 554 8.83 14.32 -24.22
C PHE A 554 8.60 12.90 -23.74
N ASP A 555 9.45 12.45 -22.82
CA ASP A 555 9.09 11.38 -21.88
C ASP A 555 8.83 12.01 -20.51
N SER A 556 7.66 11.74 -19.92
CA SER A 556 7.30 12.20 -18.59
C SER A 556 7.55 11.07 -17.60
N VAL A 557 8.58 11.22 -16.77
CA VAL A 557 9.05 10.17 -15.88
C VAL A 557 8.98 10.59 -14.41
N THR A 558 8.52 9.66 -13.56
CA THR A 558 8.67 9.77 -12.11
C THR A 558 9.67 8.71 -11.66
N MET A 559 10.80 9.17 -11.14
CA MET A 559 11.86 8.31 -10.63
C MET A 559 11.68 8.14 -9.12
N ASP A 560 11.47 6.92 -8.69
CA ASP A 560 11.43 6.56 -7.26
C ASP A 560 12.57 5.60 -6.87
N ARG A 561 13.35 5.13 -7.86
CA ARG A 561 14.54 4.30 -7.71
C ARG A 561 15.65 4.80 -8.62
N PHE A 562 16.89 4.55 -8.23
CA PHE A 562 18.03 4.89 -9.09
C PHE A 562 18.03 4.07 -10.41
N ALA A 563 17.43 2.87 -10.41
CA ALA A 563 17.27 2.08 -11.63
C ALA A 563 16.43 2.80 -12.70
N ASP A 564 15.46 3.62 -12.30
CA ASP A 564 14.62 4.39 -13.21
C ASP A 564 15.42 5.48 -13.93
N PHE A 565 16.39 6.09 -13.24
CA PHE A 565 17.35 7.01 -13.88
C PHE A 565 18.24 6.29 -14.90
N ILE A 566 18.71 5.08 -14.59
CA ILE A 566 19.53 4.27 -15.51
C ILE A 566 18.69 3.83 -16.73
N GLU A 567 17.43 3.47 -16.51
CA GLU A 567 16.48 3.14 -17.59
C GLU A 567 16.31 4.32 -18.53
N GLU A 568 15.99 5.49 -18.01
CA GLU A 568 15.82 6.72 -18.78
C GLU A 568 17.08 7.03 -19.57
N LYS A 569 18.23 7.05 -18.92
CA LYS A 569 19.51 7.36 -19.54
C LYS A 569 19.89 6.43 -20.68
N TYR A 570 19.78 5.12 -20.48
CA TYR A 570 20.34 4.13 -21.40
C TYR A 570 19.30 3.55 -22.36
N THR A 571 18.05 3.41 -21.94
CA THR A 571 16.98 2.88 -22.81
C THR A 571 16.35 4.00 -23.64
N ILE A 572 16.02 5.14 -23.05
CA ILE A 572 15.31 6.23 -23.75
C ILE A 572 16.33 7.16 -24.43
N MET A 573 17.29 7.67 -23.68
CA MET A 573 18.28 8.65 -24.18
C MET A 573 19.49 8.05 -24.88
N GLY A 574 19.56 6.71 -25.04
CA GLY A 574 20.66 6.02 -25.72
C GLY A 574 22.05 6.28 -25.12
N GLY A 575 22.14 6.52 -23.82
CA GLY A 575 23.38 6.86 -23.09
C GLY A 575 23.69 8.37 -23.06
N GLY A 576 22.77 9.21 -23.52
CA GLY A 576 22.84 10.67 -23.45
C GLY A 576 22.69 11.21 -22.03
N LYS A 577 22.84 12.53 -21.89
CA LYS A 577 22.58 13.21 -20.60
C LYS A 577 21.08 13.32 -20.36
N VAL A 578 20.63 12.95 -19.17
CA VAL A 578 19.24 13.16 -18.74
C VAL A 578 19.06 14.63 -18.34
N THR A 579 18.16 15.33 -19.01
CA THR A 579 17.79 16.72 -18.73
C THR A 579 16.27 16.83 -18.63
N SER A 580 15.77 17.91 -18.08
CA SER A 580 14.33 18.13 -17.95
C SER A 580 13.93 19.46 -18.59
N ALA A 581 12.74 19.49 -19.18
CA ALA A 581 12.12 20.65 -19.81
C ALA A 581 11.06 21.32 -18.91
N TYR A 582 11.02 20.98 -17.61
CA TYR A 582 10.11 21.70 -16.70
C TYR A 582 10.45 23.18 -16.64
N PRO A 583 9.44 24.06 -16.74
CA PRO A 583 9.63 25.49 -16.55
C PRO A 583 10.29 25.81 -15.22
N ASP A 584 11.28 26.69 -15.26
CA ASP A 584 12.07 27.18 -14.13
C ASP A 584 12.64 26.12 -13.15
N ALA A 585 12.48 24.83 -13.49
CA ALA A 585 12.96 23.72 -12.70
C ALA A 585 13.68 22.69 -13.58
N GLY A 586 14.91 22.31 -13.24
CA GLY A 586 15.61 21.21 -13.93
C GLY A 586 14.91 19.88 -13.70
N ALA A 587 14.57 19.57 -12.44
CA ALA A 587 13.74 18.46 -12.01
C ALA A 587 12.79 18.96 -10.92
N VAL A 588 11.69 18.25 -10.70
CA VAL A 588 10.76 18.56 -9.60
C VAL A 588 10.86 17.47 -8.56
N SER A 589 11.16 17.86 -7.34
CA SER A 589 11.13 16.97 -6.19
C SER A 589 9.70 16.88 -5.64
N VAL A 590 9.23 15.65 -5.46
CA VAL A 590 7.94 15.35 -4.83
C VAL A 590 8.20 14.74 -3.46
N PRO A 591 7.93 15.48 -2.36
CA PRO A 591 8.10 15.00 -1.00
C PRO A 591 7.26 13.76 -0.72
N ARG A 592 7.80 12.84 0.10
CA ARG A 592 7.13 11.59 0.50
C ARG A 592 7.24 11.37 2.00
N MET A 593 6.20 10.78 2.60
CA MET A 593 6.13 10.55 4.04
C MET A 593 6.44 11.82 4.83
N THR A 594 5.71 12.89 4.54
CA THR A 594 5.90 14.18 5.20
C THR A 594 5.28 14.16 6.59
N LEU A 595 6.10 14.39 7.60
CA LEU A 595 5.73 14.37 9.02
C LEU A 595 5.86 15.77 9.64
N ALA A 596 4.89 16.14 10.48
CA ALA A 596 5.01 17.33 11.32
C ALA A 596 4.57 17.03 12.75
N ILE A 597 5.11 17.79 13.70
CA ILE A 597 4.83 17.68 15.13
C ILE A 597 3.99 18.88 15.56
N PRO A 598 2.72 18.68 15.95
CA PRO A 598 1.91 19.76 16.51
C PRO A 598 2.44 20.25 17.86
N LYS A 599 2.51 21.58 18.08
CA LYS A 599 2.95 22.19 19.35
C LYS A 599 2.12 21.76 20.56
N LYS A 600 0.86 21.37 20.35
CA LYS A 600 -0.06 20.92 21.40
C LYS A 600 -0.12 19.40 21.51
N GLY A 601 0.73 18.67 20.82
CA GLY A 601 0.92 17.24 21.02
C GLY A 601 1.39 16.95 22.45
N LYS A 602 1.17 15.74 22.93
CA LYS A 602 1.49 15.38 24.33
C LYS A 602 2.99 15.32 24.61
N SER A 603 3.77 14.85 23.64
CA SER A 603 5.21 14.58 23.80
C SER A 603 5.99 14.95 22.54
N PRO A 604 6.22 16.25 22.27
CA PRO A 604 6.94 16.69 21.08
C PRO A 604 8.36 16.14 20.99
N ASP A 605 9.08 16.03 22.12
CA ASP A 605 10.44 15.49 22.15
C ASP A 605 10.47 14.01 21.73
N SER A 606 9.62 13.18 22.30
CA SER A 606 9.52 11.76 21.91
C SER A 606 9.03 11.59 20.46
N ALA A 607 8.19 12.52 19.97
CA ALA A 607 7.77 12.53 18.58
C ALA A 607 8.95 12.84 17.63
N PHE A 608 9.84 13.76 18.02
CA PHE A 608 11.05 14.06 17.28
C PHE A 608 12.06 12.89 17.34
N ASP A 609 12.25 12.27 18.51
CA ASP A 609 13.08 11.07 18.64
C ASP A 609 12.63 9.96 17.68
N PHE A 610 11.32 9.78 17.52
CA PHE A 610 10.79 8.83 16.53
C PHE A 610 11.13 9.23 15.09
N ILE A 611 11.01 10.50 14.71
CA ILE A 611 11.38 10.98 13.36
C ILE A 611 12.88 10.76 13.10
N GLU A 612 13.73 11.10 14.06
CA GLU A 612 15.19 10.88 13.96
C GLU A 612 15.52 9.39 13.85
N PHE A 613 14.82 8.54 14.62
CA PHE A 613 14.92 7.09 14.50
C PHE A 613 14.55 6.57 13.12
N CYS A 614 13.47 7.08 12.50
CA CYS A 614 13.09 6.71 11.13
C CYS A 614 14.20 7.00 10.12
N VAL A 615 14.82 8.19 10.20
CA VAL A 615 15.93 8.58 9.33
C VAL A 615 17.16 7.69 9.53
N SER A 616 17.48 7.37 10.79
CA SER A 616 18.58 6.47 11.12
C SER A 616 18.36 5.05 10.59
N CYS A 617 17.15 4.52 10.79
CA CYS A 617 16.76 3.20 10.26
C CYS A 617 16.80 3.15 8.73
N GLN A 618 16.37 4.22 8.05
CA GLN A 618 16.43 4.30 6.59
C GLN A 618 17.88 4.21 6.10
N THR A 619 18.78 4.99 6.68
CA THR A 619 20.21 4.98 6.32
C THR A 619 20.85 3.62 6.59
N GLU A 620 20.57 3.01 7.75
CA GLU A 620 21.06 1.67 8.10
C GLU A 620 20.54 0.61 7.11
N LYS A 621 19.24 0.61 6.81
CA LYS A 621 18.62 -0.31 5.85
C LYS A 621 19.30 -0.21 4.49
N LEU A 622 19.47 1.01 3.96
CA LEU A 622 20.08 1.25 2.66
C LEU A 622 21.53 0.70 2.57
N GLY A 623 22.35 0.89 3.61
CA GLY A 623 23.73 0.39 3.65
C GLY A 623 23.85 -1.13 3.76
N ASN A 624 22.81 -1.81 4.26
CA ASN A 624 22.81 -3.24 4.55
C ASN A 624 22.03 -4.09 3.53
N ILE A 625 21.43 -3.50 2.50
CA ILE A 625 20.72 -4.27 1.47
C ILE A 625 21.68 -5.26 0.79
N ASP A 626 21.34 -6.55 0.86
CA ASP A 626 22.15 -7.64 0.34
C ASP A 626 21.39 -8.54 -0.65
N ASN A 627 20.10 -8.36 -0.81
CA ASN A 627 19.29 -9.13 -1.74
C ASN A 627 18.55 -8.21 -2.73
N GLN A 628 18.26 -8.76 -3.92
CA GLN A 628 17.61 -8.00 -4.98
C GLN A 628 16.17 -7.62 -4.66
N TYR A 629 15.46 -8.41 -3.86
CA TYR A 629 14.07 -8.14 -3.50
C TYR A 629 13.97 -6.85 -2.67
N ASP A 630 14.78 -6.72 -1.61
CA ASP A 630 14.80 -5.51 -0.79
C ASP A 630 15.22 -4.29 -1.61
N MET A 631 16.18 -4.47 -2.54
CA MET A 631 16.60 -3.38 -3.42
C MET A 631 15.51 -2.95 -4.39
N GLN A 632 14.70 -3.88 -4.91
CA GLN A 632 13.55 -3.59 -5.77
C GLN A 632 12.39 -2.95 -5.03
N MET A 633 12.23 -3.26 -3.73
CA MET A 633 11.16 -2.71 -2.88
C MET A 633 11.46 -1.33 -2.31
N LEU A 634 12.64 -0.77 -2.61
CA LEU A 634 12.90 0.64 -2.31
C LEU A 634 11.94 1.53 -3.10
N SER A 635 11.40 2.53 -2.44
CA SER A 635 10.49 3.50 -3.05
C SER A 635 10.79 4.88 -2.48
N GLY A 636 11.22 5.78 -3.37
CA GLY A 636 11.69 7.12 -3.04
C GLY A 636 13.15 7.17 -2.58
N PHE A 637 13.74 8.34 -2.76
CA PHE A 637 15.11 8.63 -2.36
C PHE A 637 15.15 9.09 -0.90
N PRO A 638 16.25 8.80 -0.16
CA PRO A 638 16.35 9.14 1.25
C PRO A 638 16.48 10.66 1.47
N CYS A 639 16.04 11.10 2.65
CA CYS A 639 15.99 12.53 3.00
C CYS A 639 17.36 13.13 3.38
N THR A 640 18.41 12.31 3.55
CA THR A 640 19.73 12.79 3.97
C THR A 640 20.82 12.46 2.96
N GLU A 641 21.89 13.28 2.94
CA GLU A 641 23.09 13.00 2.14
C GLU A 641 23.74 11.66 2.54
N ALA A 642 23.76 11.35 3.84
CA ALA A 642 24.27 10.06 4.32
C ALA A 642 23.41 8.87 3.83
N GLY A 643 22.11 9.05 3.71
CA GLY A 643 21.21 8.06 3.11
C GLY A 643 21.48 7.86 1.62
N LEU A 644 21.71 8.95 0.87
CA LEU A 644 22.11 8.88 -0.53
C LEU A 644 23.47 8.18 -0.70
N ASP A 645 24.45 8.50 0.16
CA ASP A 645 25.75 7.81 0.15
C ASP A 645 25.63 6.31 0.43
N ALA A 646 24.79 5.92 1.39
CA ALA A 646 24.50 4.53 1.71
C ALA A 646 23.84 3.80 0.52
N LEU A 647 22.86 4.44 -0.14
CA LEU A 647 22.22 3.92 -1.34
C LEU A 647 23.24 3.68 -2.45
N PHE A 648 24.05 4.70 -2.79
CA PHE A 648 25.03 4.59 -3.87
C PHE A 648 26.15 3.58 -3.56
N GLY A 649 26.59 3.49 -2.30
CA GLY A 649 27.54 2.47 -1.86
C GLY A 649 27.02 1.04 -2.00
N THR A 650 25.70 0.88 -1.93
CA THR A 650 25.06 -0.44 -2.09
C THR A 650 24.93 -0.84 -3.57
N LEU A 651 24.82 0.12 -4.49
CA LEU A 651 24.68 -0.15 -5.94
C LEU A 651 25.85 -0.98 -6.52
N ASP A 652 27.04 -0.94 -5.92
CA ASP A 652 28.18 -1.76 -6.35
C ASP A 652 27.91 -3.28 -6.26
N ARG A 653 26.91 -3.70 -5.47
CA ARG A 653 26.52 -5.11 -5.31
C ARG A 653 25.55 -5.59 -6.39
N PHE A 654 25.01 -4.67 -7.20
CA PHE A 654 23.94 -4.97 -8.15
C PHE A 654 24.28 -4.55 -9.58
N TYR A 655 23.77 -5.29 -10.55
CA TYR A 655 23.53 -4.81 -11.89
C TYR A 655 22.17 -4.15 -11.96
N VAL A 656 22.02 -3.12 -12.80
CA VAL A 656 20.72 -2.68 -13.27
C VAL A 656 20.40 -3.44 -14.55
N GLN A 657 19.37 -4.27 -14.48
CA GLN A 657 18.86 -5.02 -15.61
C GLN A 657 17.84 -4.18 -16.35
N LEU A 658 18.09 -3.90 -17.62
CA LEU A 658 17.16 -3.20 -18.51
C LEU A 658 16.47 -4.19 -19.45
N SER A 659 15.18 -4.03 -19.62
CA SER A 659 14.39 -4.80 -20.57
C SER A 659 13.31 -3.92 -21.22
N VAL A 660 13.00 -4.24 -22.48
CA VAL A 660 11.88 -3.67 -23.22
C VAL A 660 10.96 -4.81 -23.57
N SER A 661 9.69 -4.68 -23.27
CA SER A 661 8.67 -5.69 -23.55
C SER A 661 7.55 -5.10 -24.38
N THR A 662 7.15 -5.81 -25.43
CA THR A 662 5.93 -5.48 -26.20
C THR A 662 4.73 -6.01 -25.44
N LYS A 663 3.74 -5.16 -25.23
CA LYS A 663 2.47 -5.48 -24.56
C LYS A 663 1.31 -5.18 -25.51
N THR A 664 0.18 -5.81 -25.28
CA THR A 664 -1.05 -5.55 -26.03
C THR A 664 -2.07 -4.93 -25.08
N ASP A 665 -2.62 -3.78 -25.45
CA ASP A 665 -3.73 -3.18 -24.70
C ASP A 665 -4.98 -4.06 -24.86
N PRO A 666 -5.53 -4.60 -23.77
CA PRO A 666 -6.68 -5.50 -23.82
C PRO A 666 -7.97 -4.83 -24.31
N LEU A 667 -8.05 -3.49 -24.31
CA LEU A 667 -9.23 -2.74 -24.75
C LEU A 667 -9.19 -2.44 -26.25
N THR A 668 -8.04 -2.03 -26.77
CA THR A 668 -7.90 -1.60 -28.17
C THR A 668 -7.28 -2.69 -29.06
N GLY A 669 -6.55 -3.64 -28.49
CA GLY A 669 -5.76 -4.62 -29.22
C GLY A 669 -4.47 -4.05 -29.83
N SER A 670 -4.13 -2.78 -29.55
CA SER A 670 -2.91 -2.14 -30.04
C SER A 670 -1.70 -2.64 -29.27
N GLU A 671 -0.56 -2.80 -29.97
CA GLU A 671 0.72 -3.10 -29.34
C GLU A 671 1.40 -1.81 -28.89
N TYR A 672 2.07 -1.87 -27.75
CA TYR A 672 2.91 -0.82 -27.20
C TYR A 672 4.13 -1.41 -26.52
N GLU A 673 5.18 -0.63 -26.37
CA GLU A 673 6.40 -1.05 -25.68
C GLU A 673 6.48 -0.43 -24.29
N SER A 674 6.97 -1.22 -23.35
CA SER A 674 7.22 -0.79 -21.97
C SER A 674 8.65 -1.12 -21.63
N ALA A 675 9.43 -0.10 -21.31
CA ALA A 675 10.71 -0.27 -20.67
C ALA A 675 10.51 -0.68 -19.20
N SER A 676 11.47 -1.37 -18.65
CA SER A 676 11.51 -1.71 -17.23
C SER A 676 12.94 -1.91 -16.76
N SER A 677 13.18 -1.49 -15.52
CA SER A 677 14.46 -1.64 -14.84
C SER A 677 14.28 -2.48 -13.58
N ASN A 678 15.24 -3.35 -13.30
CA ASN A 678 15.29 -4.16 -12.10
C ASN A 678 16.72 -4.23 -11.57
N TYR A 679 16.87 -4.58 -10.30
CA TYR A 679 18.17 -4.87 -9.73
C TYR A 679 18.43 -6.38 -9.75
N THR A 680 19.64 -6.78 -10.14
CA THR A 680 20.08 -8.17 -10.10
C THR A 680 21.40 -8.23 -9.34
N ARG A 681 21.47 -9.10 -8.31
CA ARG A 681 22.70 -9.24 -7.51
C ARG A 681 23.85 -9.75 -8.38
N ARG A 682 24.97 -9.03 -8.45
CA ARG A 682 26.12 -9.35 -9.31
C ARG A 682 26.66 -10.75 -9.04
N GLU A 683 26.96 -11.05 -7.78
CA GLU A 683 27.50 -12.36 -7.39
C GLU A 683 26.60 -13.54 -7.85
N THR A 684 25.28 -13.39 -7.73
CA THR A 684 24.33 -14.43 -8.15
C THR A 684 24.31 -14.56 -9.67
N TYR A 685 24.28 -13.45 -10.40
CA TYR A 685 24.25 -13.44 -11.84
C TYR A 685 25.55 -14.01 -12.44
N ASP A 686 26.73 -13.52 -11.96
CA ASP A 686 28.05 -13.96 -12.45
C ASP A 686 28.28 -15.44 -12.17
N ARG A 687 27.84 -15.94 -11.01
CA ARG A 687 27.88 -17.36 -10.69
C ARG A 687 26.99 -18.18 -11.62
N PHE A 688 25.77 -17.74 -11.84
CA PHE A 688 24.81 -18.46 -12.69
C PHE A 688 25.27 -18.50 -14.15
N THR A 689 25.76 -17.39 -14.70
CA THR A 689 26.30 -17.34 -16.07
C THR A 689 27.55 -18.18 -16.25
N ALA A 690 28.39 -18.31 -15.21
CA ALA A 690 29.57 -19.17 -15.22
C ALA A 690 29.21 -20.66 -15.12
N GLU A 691 28.15 -21.00 -14.39
CA GLU A 691 27.72 -22.39 -14.18
C GLU A 691 26.89 -22.93 -15.36
N TYR A 692 26.12 -22.07 -16.04
CA TYR A 692 25.23 -22.41 -17.17
C TYR A 692 25.49 -21.56 -18.42
N PRO A 693 26.71 -21.62 -19.01
CA PRO A 693 27.04 -20.75 -20.14
C PRO A 693 26.23 -21.05 -21.41
N ASP A 694 25.77 -22.28 -21.57
CA ASP A 694 24.99 -22.71 -22.74
C ASP A 694 23.58 -22.14 -22.76
N ASP A 695 22.99 -21.86 -21.61
CA ASP A 695 21.65 -21.24 -21.50
C ASP A 695 21.65 -19.80 -22.04
N PHE A 696 22.78 -19.09 -21.94
CA PHE A 696 22.97 -17.73 -22.47
C PHE A 696 23.39 -17.68 -23.94
N SER A 697 23.71 -18.83 -24.54
CA SER A 697 24.07 -18.93 -25.95
C SER A 697 22.89 -19.31 -26.85
N ASP A 698 21.73 -19.59 -26.26
CA ASP A 698 20.50 -19.87 -27.00
C ASP A 698 20.03 -18.60 -27.74
N PRO A 699 19.96 -18.61 -29.09
CA PRO A 699 19.56 -17.44 -29.86
C PRO A 699 18.08 -17.01 -29.61
N ASP A 700 17.27 -17.89 -29.04
CA ASP A 700 15.88 -17.60 -28.67
C ASP A 700 15.77 -17.02 -27.23
N TYR A 701 16.87 -17.03 -26.47
CA TYR A 701 16.91 -16.42 -25.13
C TYR A 701 17.30 -14.94 -25.24
N ILE A 702 16.36 -14.06 -24.95
CA ILE A 702 16.63 -12.60 -24.88
C ILE A 702 17.43 -12.34 -23.61
N VAL A 703 18.74 -12.20 -23.76
CA VAL A 703 19.61 -11.79 -22.65
C VAL A 703 19.31 -10.32 -22.31
N PRO A 704 18.82 -10.01 -21.11
CA PRO A 704 18.58 -8.64 -20.72
C PRO A 704 19.90 -7.86 -20.65
N THR A 705 19.85 -6.56 -20.93
CA THR A 705 21.01 -5.70 -20.81
C THR A 705 21.36 -5.47 -19.35
N MET A 706 22.53 -5.96 -18.93
CA MET A 706 23.05 -5.80 -17.57
C MET A 706 24.04 -4.63 -17.51
N LEU A 707 23.71 -3.59 -16.78
CA LEU A 707 24.53 -2.41 -16.64
C LEU A 707 25.17 -2.32 -15.25
N THR A 708 26.44 -2.00 -15.23
CA THR A 708 27.14 -1.58 -14.02
C THR A 708 26.98 -0.07 -13.86
N VAL A 709 26.48 0.36 -12.71
CA VAL A 709 26.38 1.77 -12.38
C VAL A 709 27.78 2.37 -12.29
N SER A 710 28.02 3.46 -13.00
CA SER A 710 29.30 4.18 -13.00
C SER A 710 29.29 5.35 -12.02
N GLY A 711 30.48 5.81 -11.63
CA GLY A 711 30.62 7.03 -10.83
C GLY A 711 30.09 8.29 -11.54
N ASP A 712 30.12 8.31 -12.89
CA ASP A 712 29.57 9.41 -13.68
C ASP A 712 28.04 9.40 -13.66
N ASP A 713 27.39 8.22 -13.64
CA ASP A 713 25.95 8.11 -13.49
C ASP A 713 25.50 8.64 -12.13
N ILE A 714 26.18 8.25 -11.06
CA ILE A 714 25.91 8.75 -9.71
C ILE A 714 26.07 10.27 -9.63
N LYS A 715 27.13 10.80 -10.24
CA LYS A 715 27.38 12.24 -10.26
C LYS A 715 26.30 13.00 -11.02
N GLU A 716 25.88 12.49 -12.17
CA GLU A 716 24.82 13.09 -12.97
C GLU A 716 23.51 13.10 -12.22
N PHE A 717 23.16 11.99 -11.58
CA PHE A 717 21.97 11.91 -10.75
C PHE A 717 22.00 12.87 -9.55
N ARG A 718 23.15 12.98 -8.85
CA ARG A 718 23.31 13.95 -7.76
C ARG A 718 23.13 15.40 -8.24
N ASN A 719 23.57 15.71 -9.45
CA ASN A 719 23.31 17.04 -10.02
C ASN A 719 21.81 17.26 -10.25
N LEU A 720 21.08 16.27 -10.77
CA LEU A 720 19.62 16.36 -10.89
C LEU A 720 18.94 16.59 -9.54
N VAL A 721 19.36 15.87 -8.49
CA VAL A 721 18.83 16.05 -7.12
C VAL A 721 19.15 17.45 -6.58
N SER A 722 20.38 17.97 -6.79
CA SER A 722 20.79 19.27 -6.28
C SER A 722 20.16 20.46 -7.03
N GLU A 723 19.82 20.25 -8.29
CA GLU A 723 19.16 21.24 -9.16
C GLU A 723 17.63 21.14 -9.07
N ALA A 724 17.12 20.06 -8.48
CA ALA A 724 15.67 19.84 -8.37
C ALA A 724 15.05 20.94 -7.52
N LYS A 725 14.10 21.64 -8.12
CA LYS A 725 13.23 22.53 -7.37
C LYS A 725 12.15 21.70 -6.68
N VAL A 726 11.83 22.09 -5.50
CA VAL A 726 10.76 21.47 -4.77
C VAL A 726 9.47 22.17 -5.16
N SER A 727 8.45 21.41 -5.53
CA SER A 727 7.14 21.99 -5.72
C SER A 727 6.68 22.60 -4.38
N SER A 728 6.81 23.90 -4.24
CA SER A 728 6.35 24.66 -3.08
C SER A 728 4.82 24.55 -2.92
N VAL A 729 4.14 24.08 -3.95
CA VAL A 729 2.68 23.99 -4.02
C VAL A 729 2.22 22.53 -4.07
N CYS A 730 2.47 21.79 -3.00
CA CYS A 730 1.78 20.52 -2.77
C CYS A 730 0.33 20.76 -2.26
N ASP A 731 -0.37 21.77 -2.79
CA ASP A 731 -1.78 22.02 -2.48
C ASP A 731 -2.66 21.44 -3.58
N SER A 732 -3.25 20.27 -3.30
CA SER A 732 -4.19 19.61 -4.22
C SER A 732 -5.38 20.50 -4.60
N ALA A 733 -5.76 21.47 -3.76
CA ALA A 733 -6.82 22.40 -4.07
C ALA A 733 -6.40 23.41 -5.15
N ILE A 734 -5.14 23.89 -5.13
CA ILE A 734 -4.61 24.76 -6.21
C ILE A 734 -4.54 23.96 -7.53
N ASN A 735 -4.02 22.75 -7.50
CA ASN A 735 -3.99 21.88 -8.68
C ASN A 735 -5.39 21.65 -9.25
N SER A 736 -6.38 21.36 -8.39
CA SER A 736 -7.77 21.19 -8.78
C SER A 736 -8.36 22.45 -9.44
N ILE A 737 -8.09 23.63 -8.86
CA ILE A 737 -8.55 24.91 -9.44
C ILE A 737 -8.01 25.08 -10.86
N ILE A 738 -6.73 24.84 -11.06
CA ILE A 738 -6.09 25.02 -12.37
C ILE A 738 -6.62 24.02 -13.39
N LEU A 739 -6.74 22.74 -13.02
CA LEU A 739 -7.26 21.71 -13.91
C LEU A 739 -8.74 21.89 -14.24
N GLU A 740 -9.57 22.41 -13.29
CA GLU A 740 -10.96 22.76 -13.55
C GLU A 740 -11.09 23.90 -14.59
N GLU A 741 -10.31 24.97 -14.43
CA GLU A 741 -10.32 26.08 -15.36
C GLU A 741 -9.77 25.71 -16.74
N ALA A 742 -8.72 24.87 -16.78
CA ALA A 742 -8.22 24.29 -18.03
C ALA A 742 -9.27 23.41 -18.70
N SER A 743 -9.99 22.58 -17.95
CA SER A 743 -11.11 21.78 -18.47
C SER A 743 -12.23 22.65 -19.06
N ALA A 744 -12.52 23.78 -18.44
CA ALA A 744 -13.49 24.75 -18.98
C ALA A 744 -13.01 25.37 -20.32
N TYR A 745 -11.70 25.55 -20.50
CA TYR A 745 -11.10 25.96 -21.79
C TYR A 745 -11.21 24.86 -22.82
N TYR A 746 -10.70 23.64 -22.54
CA TYR A 746 -10.70 22.53 -23.52
C TYR A 746 -12.11 22.07 -23.92
N SER A 747 -13.09 22.27 -23.04
CA SER A 747 -14.52 22.04 -23.40
C SER A 747 -15.15 23.17 -24.21
N GLY A 748 -14.42 24.26 -24.49
CA GLY A 748 -14.92 25.43 -25.21
C GLY A 748 -15.84 26.35 -24.38
N ALA A 749 -15.95 26.15 -23.07
CA ALA A 749 -16.77 26.98 -22.20
C ALA A 749 -16.12 28.34 -21.90
N ARG A 750 -14.79 28.46 -22.07
CA ARG A 750 -14.00 29.68 -21.83
C ARG A 750 -12.92 29.89 -22.89
N THR A 751 -12.42 31.13 -23.02
CA THR A 751 -11.17 31.37 -23.74
C THR A 751 -9.96 31.05 -22.86
N ALA A 752 -8.79 30.86 -23.44
CA ALA A 752 -7.56 30.59 -22.69
C ALA A 752 -7.22 31.76 -21.74
N GLU A 753 -7.44 33.01 -22.19
CA GLU A 753 -7.22 34.22 -21.40
C GLU A 753 -8.20 34.33 -20.21
N ASP A 754 -9.47 33.97 -20.44
CA ASP A 754 -10.45 33.94 -19.35
C ASP A 754 -10.10 32.84 -18.33
N ALA A 755 -9.73 31.63 -18.80
CA ALA A 755 -9.29 30.55 -17.92
C ALA A 755 -8.07 30.97 -17.08
N ALA A 756 -7.03 31.56 -17.68
CA ALA A 756 -5.84 32.08 -17.01
C ALA A 756 -6.20 33.13 -15.93
N LYS A 757 -7.11 34.05 -16.25
CA LYS A 757 -7.60 35.05 -15.30
C LYS A 757 -8.32 34.39 -14.10
N PHE A 758 -9.22 33.43 -14.38
CA PHE A 758 -9.94 32.73 -13.30
C PHE A 758 -9.01 31.89 -12.43
N MET A 759 -8.00 31.24 -13.04
CA MET A 759 -6.92 30.57 -12.29
C MET A 759 -6.26 31.55 -11.33
N THR A 760 -5.80 32.72 -11.82
CA THR A 760 -5.15 33.75 -11.03
C THR A 760 -6.06 34.21 -9.87
N ASP A 761 -7.33 34.54 -10.14
CA ASP A 761 -8.26 35.07 -9.13
C ASP A 761 -8.59 34.02 -8.06
N ARG A 762 -8.86 32.76 -8.47
CA ARG A 762 -9.20 31.67 -7.55
C ARG A 762 -8.00 31.22 -6.71
N VAL A 763 -6.83 31.06 -7.32
CA VAL A 763 -5.59 30.67 -6.61
C VAL A 763 -5.18 31.77 -5.63
N ARG A 764 -5.25 33.05 -6.02
CA ARG A 764 -4.98 34.16 -5.11
C ARG A 764 -5.92 34.14 -3.90
N THR A 765 -7.20 33.87 -4.11
CA THR A 765 -8.17 33.74 -3.01
C THR A 765 -7.75 32.60 -2.07
N ARG A 766 -7.39 31.47 -2.63
CA ARG A 766 -6.94 30.32 -1.86
C ARG A 766 -5.68 30.60 -1.04
N LEU A 767 -4.68 31.24 -1.65
CA LEU A 767 -3.44 31.64 -0.96
C LEU A 767 -3.68 32.66 0.17
N GLN A 768 -4.73 33.48 0.07
CA GLN A 768 -5.12 34.43 1.14
C GLN A 768 -5.87 33.72 2.28
N GLU A 769 -6.62 32.65 2.00
CA GLU A 769 -7.31 31.86 3.01
C GLU A 769 -6.34 31.01 3.87
N THR A 770 -5.16 30.71 3.34
CA THR A 770 -4.13 29.90 4.02
C THR A 770 -3.12 30.74 4.80
N LYS A 771 -3.12 32.08 4.62
CA LYS A 771 -2.34 33.04 5.42
C LYS A 771 -3.11 33.46 6.68
#